data_c08aab2e33a920d70836efa34b5ad514
#
_entry.id   c08aab2e33a920d70836efa34b5ad514
#
_cell.length_a   1.000
_cell.length_b   1.000
_cell.length_c   1.000
_cell.angle_alpha   90.00
_cell.angle_beta   90.00
_cell.angle_gamma   90.00
#
_symmetry.space_group_name_H-M   'P 1'
#
loop_
_entity.id
_entity.type
_entity.pdbx_description
1 polymer ?
#
loop_
_entity_poly.entity_id
_entity_poly.type
_entity_poly.pdbx_seq_one_letter_code
_entity_poly.pdbx_strand_id
1 'polypeptide(L)'
;MNKLTLTLGVAVFAVLGTAAQTAEIYTPGEPVRGDFKNFARVFLKSHCFDCHDNDTAKGDLSLEDLGSVDETSAAVWKSIWAQVTLQEMPPKKKSQLGIIDRLRFSDWIVSELQRVMKDKGGFHAHLDPNKGNYVAHNLLFGPLPKGIRLAPTSSPARIWRVTPQEHITRLNELINTEPQYDHSKPGLRTRGDVVPTNHGGELKLYFGTDRIIRWEGGTVAYATAVKSVPVVLSSSRKHGLENYPDFYTVNSSEATQILGKAEDILRYMAYGPLSLANPEQITDDPKTYDKVKPSGDLRGLPIAIVYSTKIVRPMTPIHDLMKEPGITNERLRTAVDFLFEELTFRPPTTEESNNYLQIVKNCIGKVGKEKGVFMGLSSVFLDRDALFRPELVESGKPDQHGRVMLQDWELGLAVNHALRYIKPDAQLRKAIVEGRMRTRIDVEREVTRMIADDSIRKPRVLRFFRDFFDYDLGGYICKDTKALGETGVSTRGTSHYRAMFDATASTDRLIELIVQKDKDVLKELLTTQLIVATRNDNIYFGRKNSPEERKAALAIKRKADAEQVKKDAVEEETLEKEVAQLEAMLKAEPKNNRTKKSLNRKTKSLTALKKRIANGKKRKRDNTNVNVTSANLAGPKIHARVSRRSFGNGSLKPNRILATALKGQRMGVLTHPSWLVSHSDAMDNHAILRGRWIREKLLGGGIPDVPITVDAMLPDEPQNTLRERMRVTKKTYCWTCHRKMDPLGLPFEMYNHAGLYRETELNKPVDTTGEIIDSGDPALDGKVANAIEMIERLAESKKAEQVFVRYAFRFWMGRNETLNDAHVLQDAYHAYRNNGGSIKSLLISLVTSDAFLYRKAERDAK
;
A
#
# COMPACT_ATOMS: atom_id res chain seq x y z
N MET A 1 -61.38 -64.49 -61.51
CA MET A 1 -61.91 -63.86 -60.34
C MET A 1 -61.22 -64.42 -59.21
N ASN A 2 -60.02 -63.93 -58.89
CA ASN A 2 -59.18 -64.45 -57.82
C ASN A 2 -58.89 -63.27 -56.82
N LYS A 3 -59.24 -63.53 -55.61
CA LYS A 3 -58.87 -62.63 -54.50
C LYS A 3 -57.42 -62.97 -54.08
N LEU A 4 -56.54 -62.00 -54.15
CA LEU A 4 -55.19 -62.06 -53.52
C LEU A 4 -55.25 -61.40 -52.17
N THR A 5 -55.03 -62.19 -51.20
CA THR A 5 -54.88 -61.70 -49.78
C THR A 5 -53.41 -61.30 -49.57
N LEU A 6 -53.21 -60.04 -49.27
CA LEU A 6 -51.85 -59.47 -48.89
C LEU A 6 -51.74 -59.47 -47.42
N THR A 7 -50.80 -60.28 -46.89
CA THR A 7 -50.43 -60.33 -45.45
C THR A 7 -49.35 -59.26 -45.18
N LEU A 8 -49.66 -58.19 -44.44
CA LEU A 8 -48.72 -57.21 -44.03
C LEU A 8 -48.00 -57.67 -42.79
N GLY A 9 -46.69 -57.99 -42.95
CA GLY A 9 -45.81 -58.24 -41.80
C GLY A 9 -45.34 -56.92 -41.21
N VAL A 10 -45.77 -56.64 -39.96
CA VAL A 10 -45.21 -55.48 -39.20
C VAL A 10 -43.86 -55.86 -38.58
N ALA A 11 -42.78 -55.34 -39.15
CA ALA A 11 -41.43 -55.40 -38.52
C ALA A 11 -41.32 -54.28 -37.47
N VAL A 12 -41.30 -54.64 -36.20
CA VAL A 12 -41.06 -53.76 -35.13
C VAL A 12 -39.54 -53.50 -35.08
N PHE A 13 -39.08 -52.38 -35.60
CA PHE A 13 -37.73 -51.89 -35.38
C PHE A 13 -37.68 -51.30 -33.93
N ALA A 14 -37.05 -52.06 -33.04
CA ALA A 14 -36.61 -51.53 -31.72
C ALA A 14 -35.46 -50.51 -32.00
N VAL A 15 -35.80 -49.21 -32.04
CA VAL A 15 -34.83 -48.16 -32.02
C VAL A 15 -34.26 -48.14 -30.59
N LEU A 16 -33.11 -48.75 -30.41
CA LEU A 16 -32.25 -48.51 -29.24
C LEU A 16 -31.79 -47.04 -29.35
N GLY A 17 -32.58 -46.14 -28.77
CA GLY A 17 -32.13 -44.77 -28.53
C GLY A 17 -31.01 -44.82 -27.53
N THR A 18 -29.76 -44.74 -28.03
CA THR A 18 -28.65 -44.28 -27.21
C THR A 18 -29.01 -42.88 -26.77
N ALA A 19 -29.49 -42.75 -25.53
CA ALA A 19 -29.58 -41.48 -24.87
C ALA A 19 -28.15 -40.91 -24.87
N ALA A 20 -27.82 -40.04 -25.82
CA ALA A 20 -26.66 -39.20 -25.69
C ALA A 20 -26.85 -38.46 -24.35
N GLN A 21 -26.12 -38.87 -23.33
CA GLN A 21 -25.99 -38.07 -22.14
C GLN A 21 -25.51 -36.69 -22.59
N THR A 22 -26.41 -35.74 -22.63
CA THR A 22 -26.04 -34.34 -22.81
C THR A 22 -25.07 -34.03 -21.69
N ALA A 23 -23.80 -33.83 -22.03
CA ALA A 23 -22.77 -33.49 -21.07
C ALA A 23 -23.27 -32.32 -20.24
N GLU A 24 -23.44 -32.56 -18.95
CA GLU A 24 -24.04 -31.57 -18.04
C GLU A 24 -23.15 -30.32 -18.06
N ILE A 25 -23.73 -29.20 -18.48
CA ILE A 25 -23.02 -27.94 -18.55
C ILE A 25 -22.69 -27.47 -17.11
N TYR A 26 -21.42 -27.19 -16.84
CA TYR A 26 -20.96 -26.63 -15.57
C TYR A 26 -20.94 -25.11 -15.66
N THR A 27 -21.60 -24.45 -14.70
CA THR A 27 -21.55 -22.99 -14.52
C THR A 27 -20.85 -22.68 -13.19
N PRO A 28 -19.71 -21.97 -13.19
CA PRO A 28 -18.99 -21.60 -11.97
C PRO A 28 -19.83 -20.83 -10.98
N GLY A 29 -19.81 -21.23 -9.71
CA GLY A 29 -20.56 -20.57 -8.64
C GLY A 29 -22.04 -20.93 -8.54
N GLU A 30 -22.53 -21.84 -9.38
CA GLU A 30 -23.84 -22.46 -9.16
C GLU A 30 -23.73 -23.62 -8.12
N PRO A 31 -24.75 -23.81 -7.27
CA PRO A 31 -24.72 -24.89 -6.29
C PRO A 31 -24.51 -26.26 -6.96
N VAL A 32 -23.48 -26.97 -6.52
CA VAL A 32 -23.19 -28.33 -7.01
C VAL A 32 -24.17 -29.29 -6.37
N ARG A 33 -24.89 -30.05 -7.19
CA ARG A 33 -25.82 -31.09 -6.71
C ARG A 33 -25.04 -32.26 -6.18
N GLY A 34 -25.45 -32.77 -5.02
CA GLY A 34 -24.89 -33.95 -4.38
C GLY A 34 -24.50 -33.73 -2.93
N ASP A 35 -24.76 -34.72 -2.10
CA ASP A 35 -24.37 -34.74 -0.71
C ASP A 35 -22.96 -35.34 -0.53
N PHE A 36 -22.50 -35.39 0.71
CA PHE A 36 -21.20 -36.00 1.03
C PHE A 36 -21.11 -37.45 0.55
N LYS A 37 -22.14 -38.26 0.79
CA LYS A 37 -22.12 -39.71 0.47
C LYS A 37 -22.11 -39.98 -1.02
N ASN A 38 -22.96 -39.26 -1.74
CA ASN A 38 -23.22 -39.53 -3.18
C ASN A 38 -22.27 -38.75 -4.10
N PHE A 39 -21.63 -37.70 -3.62
CA PHE A 39 -20.72 -36.90 -4.41
C PHE A 39 -19.29 -36.87 -3.86
N ALA A 40 -19.05 -36.26 -2.69
CA ALA A 40 -17.70 -36.01 -2.23
C ALA A 40 -16.94 -37.29 -1.85
N ARG A 41 -17.59 -38.25 -1.13
CA ARG A 41 -16.96 -39.52 -0.78
C ARG A 41 -16.66 -40.37 -2.00
N VAL A 42 -17.53 -40.34 -3.02
CA VAL A 42 -17.29 -41.06 -4.28
C VAL A 42 -16.08 -40.45 -4.99
N PHE A 43 -15.99 -39.13 -5.01
CA PHE A 43 -14.84 -38.39 -5.59
C PHE A 43 -13.53 -38.75 -4.87
N LEU A 44 -13.51 -38.67 -3.51
CA LEU A 44 -12.34 -39.01 -2.71
C LEU A 44 -11.91 -40.46 -2.95
N LYS A 45 -12.86 -41.42 -2.97
CA LYS A 45 -12.57 -42.84 -3.25
C LYS A 45 -11.94 -43.03 -4.63
N SER A 46 -12.44 -42.34 -5.65
CA SER A 46 -11.96 -42.52 -7.02
C SER A 46 -10.61 -41.87 -7.30
N HIS A 47 -10.22 -40.86 -6.53
CA HIS A 47 -9.07 -40.02 -6.90
C HIS A 47 -8.04 -39.83 -5.79
N CYS A 48 -8.37 -40.14 -4.52
CA CYS A 48 -7.53 -39.78 -3.38
C CYS A 48 -7.12 -40.98 -2.54
N PHE A 49 -7.99 -41.98 -2.34
CA PHE A 49 -7.76 -43.09 -1.42
C PHE A 49 -6.57 -43.98 -1.79
N ASP A 50 -6.20 -44.11 -3.06
CA ASP A 50 -4.98 -44.88 -3.44
C ASP A 50 -3.70 -44.38 -2.73
N CYS A 51 -3.71 -43.19 -2.18
CA CYS A 51 -2.57 -42.58 -1.48
C CYS A 51 -2.91 -42.14 -0.05
N HIS A 52 -4.18 -41.89 0.22
CA HIS A 52 -4.67 -41.33 1.47
C HIS A 52 -5.74 -42.21 2.12
N ASP A 53 -5.58 -43.54 2.02
CA ASP A 53 -6.29 -44.53 2.82
C ASP A 53 -5.64 -44.69 4.21
N ASN A 54 -6.22 -45.56 5.04
CA ASN A 54 -5.72 -45.81 6.39
C ASN A 54 -4.39 -46.57 6.41
N ASP A 55 -4.09 -47.33 5.36
CA ASP A 55 -2.87 -48.14 5.27
C ASP A 55 -1.67 -47.33 4.72
N THR A 56 -1.91 -46.52 3.74
CA THR A 56 -0.86 -45.76 3.03
C THR A 56 -0.59 -44.41 3.67
N ALA A 57 -1.62 -43.67 4.07
CA ALA A 57 -1.61 -42.36 4.75
C ALA A 57 -0.49 -41.42 4.34
N LYS A 58 -0.26 -41.22 3.02
CA LYS A 58 0.82 -40.37 2.52
C LYS A 58 0.74 -38.97 3.07
N GLY A 59 1.88 -38.48 3.61
CA GLY A 59 1.95 -37.19 4.27
C GLY A 59 1.22 -37.16 5.62
N ASP A 60 1.15 -38.32 6.29
CA ASP A 60 0.48 -38.53 7.56
C ASP A 60 -1.00 -38.12 7.53
N LEU A 61 -1.65 -38.25 6.36
CA LEU A 61 -3.04 -37.89 6.14
C LEU A 61 -3.82 -39.06 5.56
N SER A 62 -4.79 -39.62 6.32
CA SER A 62 -5.85 -40.48 5.81
C SER A 62 -7.12 -39.69 5.55
N LEU A 63 -7.78 -39.94 4.43
CA LEU A 63 -9.07 -39.33 4.04
C LEU A 63 -10.19 -40.38 4.06
N GLU A 64 -9.88 -41.64 4.35
CA GLU A 64 -10.85 -42.75 4.30
C GLU A 64 -11.93 -42.59 5.37
N ASP A 65 -11.55 -42.13 6.57
CA ASP A 65 -12.46 -41.89 7.68
C ASP A 65 -12.95 -40.42 7.76
N LEU A 66 -12.59 -39.61 6.78
CA LEU A 66 -13.05 -38.22 6.75
C LEU A 66 -14.58 -38.18 6.53
N GLY A 67 -15.26 -37.54 7.46
CA GLY A 67 -16.71 -37.32 7.40
C GLY A 67 -17.12 -36.11 6.54
N SER A 68 -18.40 -35.81 6.57
CA SER A 68 -18.93 -34.59 5.99
C SER A 68 -18.27 -33.33 6.58
N VAL A 69 -18.38 -32.22 5.89
CA VAL A 69 -17.84 -30.93 6.38
C VAL A 69 -18.60 -30.52 7.65
N ASP A 70 -17.85 -30.38 8.73
CA ASP A 70 -18.30 -29.88 10.02
C ASP A 70 -17.23 -28.95 10.64
N GLU A 71 -17.46 -28.38 11.81
CA GLU A 71 -16.51 -27.46 12.44
C GLU A 71 -15.15 -28.12 12.75
N THR A 72 -15.11 -29.40 13.05
CA THR A 72 -13.89 -30.14 13.42
C THR A 72 -13.06 -30.52 12.19
N SER A 73 -13.73 -30.88 11.11
CA SER A 73 -13.11 -31.28 9.84
C SER A 73 -12.83 -30.09 8.88
N ALA A 74 -13.36 -28.90 9.19
CA ALA A 74 -13.26 -27.73 8.29
C ALA A 74 -11.81 -27.37 7.89
N ALA A 75 -10.85 -27.53 8.79
CA ALA A 75 -9.44 -27.27 8.49
C ALA A 75 -8.88 -28.23 7.44
N VAL A 76 -9.22 -29.53 7.55
CA VAL A 76 -8.83 -30.57 6.58
C VAL A 76 -9.47 -30.29 5.22
N TRP A 77 -10.77 -29.97 5.20
CA TRP A 77 -11.48 -29.66 3.96
C TRP A 77 -10.95 -28.41 3.26
N LYS A 78 -10.54 -27.36 4.02
CA LYS A 78 -9.84 -26.19 3.46
C LYS A 78 -8.51 -26.58 2.82
N SER A 79 -7.76 -27.50 3.46
CA SER A 79 -6.50 -28.01 2.91
C SER A 79 -6.73 -28.78 1.61
N ILE A 80 -7.72 -29.67 1.58
CA ILE A 80 -8.12 -30.42 0.37
C ILE A 80 -8.49 -29.45 -0.75
N TRP A 81 -9.35 -28.47 -0.44
CA TRP A 81 -9.74 -27.44 -1.41
C TRP A 81 -8.53 -26.72 -2.00
N ALA A 82 -7.60 -26.28 -1.15
CA ALA A 82 -6.40 -25.57 -1.59
C ALA A 82 -5.53 -26.42 -2.51
N GLN A 83 -5.26 -27.68 -2.12
CA GLN A 83 -4.41 -28.59 -2.90
C GLN A 83 -5.04 -28.98 -4.24
N VAL A 84 -6.35 -29.21 -4.26
CA VAL A 84 -7.09 -29.55 -5.48
C VAL A 84 -7.18 -28.35 -6.40
N THR A 85 -7.51 -27.16 -5.86
CA THR A 85 -7.70 -25.92 -6.66
C THR A 85 -6.38 -25.43 -7.24
N LEU A 86 -5.27 -25.52 -6.47
CA LEU A 86 -3.92 -25.17 -6.94
C LEU A 86 -3.29 -26.25 -7.84
N GLN A 87 -4.01 -27.34 -8.12
CA GLN A 87 -3.54 -28.47 -8.95
C GLN A 87 -2.28 -29.16 -8.38
N GLU A 88 -2.11 -29.12 -7.07
CA GLU A 88 -1.04 -29.85 -6.38
C GLU A 88 -1.42 -31.32 -6.14
N MET A 89 -2.73 -31.60 -6.06
CA MET A 89 -3.29 -32.96 -5.94
C MET A 89 -4.31 -33.25 -7.05
N PRO A 90 -4.28 -34.44 -7.63
CA PRO A 90 -3.24 -35.47 -7.52
C PRO A 90 -1.87 -34.97 -7.99
N PRO A 91 -0.74 -35.56 -7.49
CA PRO A 91 0.61 -35.20 -7.92
C PRO A 91 0.78 -35.32 -9.43
N LYS A 92 1.59 -34.43 -10.05
CA LYS A 92 1.76 -34.36 -11.53
C LYS A 92 2.10 -35.71 -12.22
N LYS A 93 2.71 -36.65 -11.49
CA LYS A 93 3.08 -37.98 -11.98
C LYS A 93 1.91 -38.99 -12.00
N LYS A 94 0.77 -38.62 -11.45
CA LYS A 94 -0.44 -39.47 -11.37
C LYS A 94 -1.49 -38.96 -12.38
N SER A 95 -2.53 -39.81 -12.58
CA SER A 95 -3.69 -39.41 -13.39
C SER A 95 -4.28 -38.11 -12.86
N GLN A 96 -4.45 -37.13 -13.73
CA GLN A 96 -4.96 -35.83 -13.36
C GLN A 96 -6.48 -35.78 -13.42
N LEU A 97 -7.10 -35.01 -12.55
CA LEU A 97 -8.54 -34.75 -12.57
C LEU A 97 -8.94 -34.04 -13.87
N GLY A 98 -10.11 -34.39 -14.38
CA GLY A 98 -10.79 -33.60 -15.40
C GLY A 98 -11.00 -32.16 -14.87
N ILE A 99 -10.90 -31.17 -15.77
CA ILE A 99 -11.03 -29.76 -15.37
C ILE A 99 -12.39 -29.49 -14.72
N ILE A 100 -13.47 -30.02 -15.33
CA ILE A 100 -14.83 -29.82 -14.80
C ILE A 100 -15.01 -30.52 -13.45
N ASP A 101 -14.49 -31.72 -13.30
CA ASP A 101 -14.58 -32.48 -12.02
C ASP A 101 -13.84 -31.76 -10.92
N ARG A 102 -12.66 -31.21 -11.22
CA ARG A 102 -11.86 -30.40 -10.30
C ARG A 102 -12.63 -29.15 -9.85
N LEU A 103 -13.23 -28.43 -10.77
CA LEU A 103 -14.00 -27.21 -10.49
C LEU A 103 -15.25 -27.52 -9.65
N ARG A 104 -16.03 -28.56 -10.04
CA ARG A 104 -17.21 -29.00 -9.29
C ARG A 104 -16.88 -29.42 -7.87
N PHE A 105 -15.80 -30.18 -7.70
CA PHE A 105 -15.39 -30.60 -6.36
C PHE A 105 -14.92 -29.42 -5.50
N SER A 106 -14.18 -28.48 -6.09
CA SER A 106 -13.78 -27.24 -5.41
C SER A 106 -14.99 -26.40 -5.00
N ASP A 107 -15.97 -26.20 -5.89
CA ASP A 107 -17.18 -25.41 -5.60
C ASP A 107 -18.05 -26.09 -4.53
N TRP A 108 -18.14 -27.44 -4.57
CA TRP A 108 -18.84 -28.22 -3.54
C TRP A 108 -18.22 -27.98 -2.16
N ILE A 109 -16.87 -28.07 -2.04
CA ILE A 109 -16.18 -27.82 -0.76
C ILE A 109 -16.44 -26.39 -0.28
N VAL A 110 -16.34 -25.38 -1.16
CA VAL A 110 -16.61 -23.98 -0.81
C VAL A 110 -18.03 -23.82 -0.27
N SER A 111 -19.02 -24.40 -0.95
CA SER A 111 -20.42 -24.33 -0.54
C SER A 111 -20.66 -24.95 0.84
N GLU A 112 -20.07 -26.13 1.12
CA GLU A 112 -20.18 -26.80 2.41
C GLU A 112 -19.46 -26.02 3.52
N LEU A 113 -18.26 -25.49 3.24
CA LEU A 113 -17.53 -24.64 4.20
C LEU A 113 -18.30 -23.36 4.51
N GLN A 114 -18.93 -22.73 3.52
CA GLN A 114 -19.80 -21.56 3.76
C GLN A 114 -20.98 -21.92 4.67
N ARG A 115 -21.63 -23.06 4.43
CA ARG A 115 -22.76 -23.53 5.24
C ARG A 115 -22.34 -23.74 6.70
N VAL A 116 -21.23 -24.44 6.94
CA VAL A 116 -20.75 -24.79 8.28
C VAL A 116 -20.16 -23.60 9.04
N MET A 117 -19.55 -22.67 8.32
CA MET A 117 -18.88 -21.53 8.92
C MET A 117 -19.73 -20.24 8.91
N LYS A 118 -21.01 -20.32 8.59
CA LYS A 118 -21.91 -19.14 8.47
C LYS A 118 -21.79 -18.23 9.69
N ASP A 119 -21.87 -18.79 10.89
CA ASP A 119 -21.83 -18.03 12.16
C ASP A 119 -20.43 -17.53 12.53
N LYS A 120 -19.39 -17.98 11.82
CA LYS A 120 -17.98 -17.61 12.01
C LYS A 120 -17.43 -16.73 10.87
N GLY A 121 -18.30 -16.03 10.16
CA GLY A 121 -17.93 -15.16 9.03
C GLY A 121 -17.84 -15.86 7.67
N GLY A 122 -18.22 -17.14 7.58
CA GLY A 122 -18.24 -17.90 6.33
C GLY A 122 -16.85 -18.29 5.79
N PHE A 123 -16.84 -18.93 4.64
CA PHE A 123 -15.63 -19.20 3.86
C PHE A 123 -15.81 -18.61 2.46
N HIS A 124 -15.32 -17.41 2.27
CA HIS A 124 -15.43 -16.66 1.03
C HIS A 124 -14.06 -16.53 0.35
N ALA A 125 -13.61 -17.58 -0.34
CA ALA A 125 -12.28 -17.60 -0.96
C ALA A 125 -12.04 -16.42 -1.92
N HIS A 126 -13.07 -15.93 -2.62
CA HIS A 126 -12.97 -14.78 -3.50
C HIS A 126 -12.86 -13.43 -2.76
N LEU A 127 -13.20 -13.37 -1.48
CA LEU A 127 -13.03 -12.19 -0.63
C LEU A 127 -11.78 -12.25 0.27
N ASP A 128 -11.10 -13.40 0.35
CA ASP A 128 -9.86 -13.55 1.11
C ASP A 128 -8.65 -13.20 0.24
N PRO A 129 -7.94 -12.09 0.49
CA PRO A 129 -6.74 -11.72 -0.27
C PRO A 129 -5.67 -12.80 -0.30
N ASN A 130 -5.62 -13.66 0.73
CA ASN A 130 -4.67 -14.77 0.81
C ASN A 130 -4.98 -15.90 -0.19
N LYS A 131 -6.17 -15.92 -0.77
CA LYS A 131 -6.63 -16.93 -1.72
C LYS A 131 -6.63 -16.41 -3.17
N GLY A 132 -5.89 -15.35 -3.44
CA GLY A 132 -5.58 -14.94 -4.82
C GLY A 132 -4.78 -16.03 -5.55
N ASN A 133 -4.83 -16.06 -6.88
CA ASN A 133 -4.19 -17.06 -7.74
C ASN A 133 -4.76 -18.50 -7.66
N TYR A 134 -5.83 -18.74 -6.91
CA TYR A 134 -6.43 -20.08 -6.83
C TYR A 134 -7.21 -20.47 -8.10
N VAL A 135 -7.71 -19.51 -8.88
CA VAL A 135 -8.27 -19.80 -10.21
C VAL A 135 -7.14 -20.04 -11.20
N ALA A 136 -7.18 -21.14 -11.90
CA ALA A 136 -6.15 -21.53 -12.85
C ALA A 136 -5.98 -20.46 -13.95
N HIS A 137 -4.74 -20.02 -14.16
CA HIS A 137 -4.42 -18.93 -15.06
C HIS A 137 -4.85 -19.17 -16.52
N ASN A 138 -4.65 -20.40 -16.99
CA ASN A 138 -5.03 -20.81 -18.35
C ASN A 138 -6.54 -20.79 -18.60
N LEU A 139 -7.36 -20.95 -17.57
CA LEU A 139 -8.82 -20.82 -17.69
C LEU A 139 -9.26 -19.36 -17.75
N LEU A 140 -8.50 -18.44 -17.16
CA LEU A 140 -8.81 -17.00 -17.20
C LEU A 140 -8.40 -16.35 -18.52
N PHE A 141 -7.28 -16.77 -19.11
CA PHE A 141 -6.69 -16.11 -20.30
C PHE A 141 -6.63 -17.00 -21.55
N GLY A 142 -7.00 -18.25 -21.43
CA GLY A 142 -7.07 -19.21 -22.55
C GLY A 142 -8.49 -19.51 -22.98
N PRO A 143 -8.65 -20.39 -24.00
CA PRO A 143 -9.96 -20.86 -24.39
C PRO A 143 -10.58 -21.73 -23.30
N LEU A 144 -11.86 -21.51 -23.04
CA LEU A 144 -12.60 -22.33 -22.08
C LEU A 144 -12.84 -23.74 -22.63
N PRO A 145 -12.67 -24.77 -21.80
CA PRO A 145 -13.04 -26.14 -22.16
C PRO A 145 -14.52 -26.27 -22.53
N LYS A 146 -14.83 -27.19 -23.44
CA LYS A 146 -16.23 -27.53 -23.77
C LYS A 146 -16.97 -27.98 -22.49
N GLY A 147 -18.21 -27.53 -22.34
CA GLY A 147 -19.05 -27.86 -21.17
C GLY A 147 -18.93 -26.84 -20.02
N ILE A 148 -18.15 -25.78 -20.13
CA ILE A 148 -18.14 -24.68 -19.18
C ILE A 148 -18.89 -23.50 -19.77
N ARG A 149 -19.88 -22.96 -19.01
CA ARG A 149 -20.66 -21.78 -19.34
C ARG A 149 -20.46 -20.70 -18.27
N LEU A 150 -19.93 -19.54 -18.66
CA LEU A 150 -19.75 -18.44 -17.72
C LEU A 150 -21.08 -17.73 -17.47
N ALA A 151 -21.33 -17.39 -16.22
CA ALA A 151 -22.37 -16.46 -15.84
C ALA A 151 -21.87 -15.01 -16.02
N PRO A 152 -22.78 -14.04 -16.27
CA PRO A 152 -22.43 -12.64 -16.29
C PRO A 152 -21.84 -12.22 -14.95
N THR A 153 -20.68 -11.57 -15.01
CA THR A 153 -19.95 -11.17 -13.81
C THR A 153 -20.58 -9.99 -13.09
N SER A 154 -20.33 -9.89 -11.79
CA SER A 154 -20.64 -8.77 -10.91
C SER A 154 -19.76 -8.85 -9.69
N SER A 155 -19.74 -7.80 -8.87
CA SER A 155 -19.21 -7.91 -7.52
C SER A 155 -20.35 -8.05 -6.50
N PRO A 156 -20.14 -8.61 -5.30
CA PRO A 156 -21.14 -8.58 -4.24
C PRO A 156 -21.46 -7.14 -3.82
N ALA A 157 -22.65 -6.91 -3.30
CA ALA A 157 -22.97 -5.71 -2.55
C ALA A 157 -21.99 -5.62 -1.35
N ARG A 158 -21.43 -4.45 -1.11
CA ARG A 158 -20.29 -4.37 -0.21
C ARG A 158 -20.13 -3.01 0.45
N ILE A 159 -19.32 -2.98 1.50
CA ILE A 159 -18.89 -1.78 2.18
C ILE A 159 -17.36 -1.72 2.15
N TRP A 160 -16.82 -0.61 1.65
CA TRP A 160 -15.40 -0.33 1.75
C TRP A 160 -15.12 0.46 3.00
N ARG A 161 -14.06 0.08 3.71
CA ARG A 161 -13.55 0.89 4.80
C ARG A 161 -12.68 2.03 4.28
N VAL A 162 -12.80 3.19 4.91
CA VAL A 162 -11.84 4.27 4.69
C VAL A 162 -10.47 3.85 5.28
N THR A 163 -9.45 3.80 4.43
CA THR A 163 -8.10 3.45 4.86
C THR A 163 -7.43 4.59 5.64
N PRO A 164 -6.36 4.32 6.42
CA PRO A 164 -5.59 5.37 7.07
C PRO A 164 -5.12 6.46 6.11
N GLN A 165 -4.73 6.09 4.90
CA GLN A 165 -4.28 7.02 3.87
C GLN A 165 -5.41 7.90 3.36
N GLU A 166 -6.58 7.32 3.11
CA GLU A 166 -7.78 8.07 2.73
C GLU A 166 -8.21 9.02 3.82
N HIS A 167 -8.26 8.56 5.06
CA HIS A 167 -8.65 9.36 6.22
C HIS A 167 -7.74 10.59 6.37
N ILE A 168 -6.42 10.37 6.37
CA ILE A 168 -5.45 11.48 6.44
C ILE A 168 -5.60 12.43 5.26
N THR A 169 -5.79 11.90 4.06
CA THR A 169 -5.93 12.72 2.86
C THR A 169 -7.21 13.54 2.90
N ARG A 170 -8.34 12.95 3.30
CA ARG A 170 -9.63 13.65 3.49
C ARG A 170 -9.51 14.77 4.52
N LEU A 171 -8.92 14.49 5.68
CA LEU A 171 -8.75 15.51 6.71
C LEU A 171 -7.79 16.62 6.28
N ASN A 172 -6.76 16.30 5.54
CA ASN A 172 -5.88 17.31 4.97
C ASN A 172 -6.58 18.21 3.94
N GLU A 173 -7.49 17.66 3.15
CA GLU A 173 -8.33 18.47 2.25
C GLU A 173 -9.34 19.33 3.02
N LEU A 174 -9.92 18.75 4.09
CA LEU A 174 -10.88 19.44 4.94
C LEU A 174 -10.33 20.70 5.57
N ILE A 175 -9.07 20.66 6.02
CA ILE A 175 -8.40 21.81 6.64
C ILE A 175 -7.44 22.50 5.68
N ASN A 176 -7.80 22.51 4.44
CA ASN A 176 -7.03 23.18 3.41
C ASN A 176 -6.99 24.69 3.62
N THR A 177 -5.79 25.25 3.62
CA THR A 177 -5.58 26.68 3.78
C THR A 177 -5.13 27.30 2.47
N GLU A 178 -5.19 28.63 2.38
CA GLU A 178 -4.69 29.29 1.19
C GLU A 178 -3.21 29.01 0.91
N PRO A 179 -2.84 28.89 -0.36
CA PRO A 179 -1.45 28.74 -0.75
C PRO A 179 -0.63 29.94 -0.24
N GLN A 180 0.43 29.61 0.47
CA GLN A 180 1.30 30.64 1.00
C GLN A 180 2.66 30.65 0.42
N TYR A 181 2.93 29.71 -0.44
CA TYR A 181 4.23 29.52 -1.01
C TYR A 181 4.22 30.01 -2.44
N ASP A 182 4.86 31.15 -2.64
CA ASP A 182 5.17 31.62 -3.96
C ASP A 182 6.52 31.06 -4.37
N HIS A 183 6.51 30.02 -5.18
CA HIS A 183 7.71 29.38 -5.71
C HIS A 183 8.54 30.35 -6.59
N SER A 184 7.95 31.44 -7.05
CA SER A 184 8.63 32.44 -7.86
C SER A 184 9.47 33.42 -7.03
N LYS A 185 9.27 33.49 -5.71
CA LYS A 185 9.98 34.39 -4.82
C LYS A 185 11.01 33.66 -3.97
N PRO A 186 12.31 33.73 -4.33
CA PRO A 186 13.36 33.18 -3.47
C PRO A 186 13.32 33.84 -2.09
N GLY A 187 13.15 33.05 -1.05
CA GLY A 187 13.16 33.51 0.36
C GLY A 187 11.83 33.56 1.07
N LEU A 188 10.71 33.48 0.40
CA LEU A 188 9.45 33.13 1.05
C LEU A 188 9.45 31.63 1.38
N ARG A 189 10.12 31.28 2.46
CA ARG A 189 10.04 29.94 3.01
C ARG A 189 8.73 29.85 3.76
N THR A 190 7.82 29.01 3.31
CA THR A 190 6.86 28.45 4.23
C THR A 190 7.65 27.90 5.39
N ARG A 191 7.34 28.38 6.56
CA ARG A 191 7.93 27.83 7.76
C ARG A 191 7.48 26.39 7.89
N GLY A 192 8.33 25.56 7.44
CA GLY A 192 8.17 24.17 7.60
C GLY A 192 7.81 23.43 6.37
N ASP A 193 8.81 22.70 6.06
CA ASP A 193 8.62 21.43 5.40
C ASP A 193 7.50 20.61 5.93
N VAL A 194 6.91 21.15 6.85
CA VAL A 194 6.04 20.71 7.74
C VAL A 194 4.67 20.78 7.33
N VAL A 195 4.45 21.70 6.65
CA VAL A 195 3.18 21.93 6.21
C VAL A 195 3.21 21.62 4.81
N PRO A 196 2.75 20.58 4.50
CA PRO A 196 2.82 20.16 3.20
C PRO A 196 1.95 20.79 2.39
N THR A 197 2.42 21.39 1.91
CA THR A 197 1.78 21.47 1.11
C THR A 197 2.01 20.96 -0.20
N ASN A 198 1.14 20.33 -0.64
CA ASN A 198 1.10 19.66 -1.85
C ASN A 198 0.94 20.54 -3.03
N HIS A 199 0.48 21.64 -2.93
CA HIS A 199 0.11 22.52 -4.02
C HIS A 199 0.46 23.93 -3.65
N GLY A 200 1.76 24.21 -3.70
CA GLY A 200 2.20 25.57 -3.54
C GLY A 200 1.98 26.18 -2.16
N GLY A 201 2.09 25.38 -1.14
CA GLY A 201 2.18 25.95 0.19
C GLY A 201 0.91 25.94 1.02
N GLU A 202 -0.01 25.08 0.76
CA GLU A 202 -1.19 24.86 1.60
C GLU A 202 -0.84 24.16 2.91
N LEU A 203 -1.34 24.67 4.02
CA LEU A 203 -1.21 24.03 5.33
C LEU A 203 -2.13 22.83 5.40
N LYS A 204 -1.60 21.70 5.83
CA LYS A 204 -2.32 20.44 5.99
C LYS A 204 -2.09 19.90 7.39
N LEU A 205 -3.09 19.28 8.00
CA LEU A 205 -2.89 18.53 9.23
C LEU A 205 -2.04 17.29 8.99
N TYR A 206 -1.18 17.01 9.95
CA TYR A 206 -0.28 15.88 9.87
C TYR A 206 -0.57 14.92 11.01
N PHE A 207 -1.12 13.76 10.70
CA PHE A 207 -1.40 12.75 11.72
C PHE A 207 -0.13 12.10 12.26
N GLY A 208 -0.11 11.92 13.56
CA GLY A 208 0.92 11.15 14.23
C GLY A 208 2.27 11.84 14.41
N THR A 209 2.37 13.16 14.21
CA THR A 209 3.55 13.90 14.59
C THR A 209 3.19 15.08 15.45
N ASP A 210 3.70 15.06 16.65
CA ASP A 210 3.69 16.13 17.63
C ASP A 210 5.11 16.68 17.85
N ARG A 211 6.02 16.39 16.92
CA ARG A 211 7.44 16.70 17.08
C ARG A 211 7.80 18.08 16.55
N ILE A 212 8.62 18.75 17.32
CA ILE A 212 9.36 19.92 16.86
C ILE A 212 10.43 19.49 15.89
N ILE A 213 10.42 20.05 14.70
CA ILE A 213 11.36 19.73 13.63
C ILE A 213 12.28 20.92 13.42
N ARG A 214 13.57 20.60 13.38
CA ARG A 214 14.60 21.58 12.98
C ARG A 214 14.76 21.55 11.48
N TRP A 215 14.74 22.73 10.88
CA TRP A 215 15.13 22.92 9.49
C TRP A 215 16.27 23.91 9.37
N GLU A 216 16.73 24.17 8.17
CA GLU A 216 17.70 25.25 7.91
C GLU A 216 17.13 26.60 8.35
N GLY A 217 17.72 27.16 9.39
CA GLY A 217 17.36 28.47 9.94
C GLY A 217 16.40 28.48 11.12
N GLY A 218 16.01 27.36 11.70
CA GLY A 218 15.18 27.37 12.88
C GLY A 218 14.56 26.05 13.33
N THR A 219 13.72 26.17 14.34
CA THR A 219 12.89 25.07 14.85
C THR A 219 11.44 25.35 14.50
N VAL A 220 10.79 24.40 13.87
CA VAL A 220 9.37 24.48 13.59
C VAL A 220 8.64 23.42 14.35
N ALA A 221 7.62 23.86 15.04
CA ALA A 221 6.70 22.93 15.67
C ALA A 221 5.71 22.42 14.64
N TYR A 222 5.57 21.11 14.60
CA TYR A 222 4.42 20.50 14.00
C TYR A 222 3.34 20.46 15.04
N ALA A 223 2.51 21.42 14.96
CA ALA A 223 1.30 21.35 15.71
C ALA A 223 0.32 20.48 14.90
N THR A 224 0.06 19.32 15.38
CA THR A 224 -1.04 18.54 14.89
C THR A 224 -2.17 18.67 15.89
N ALA A 225 -3.27 19.22 15.44
CA ALA A 225 -4.51 19.12 16.19
C ALA A 225 -4.93 17.65 16.36
N VAL A 226 -4.50 16.80 15.43
CA VAL A 226 -4.81 15.37 15.46
C VAL A 226 -3.53 14.54 15.46
N LYS A 227 -3.31 13.78 16.52
CA LYS A 227 -2.02 13.13 16.80
C LYS A 227 -1.88 11.70 16.24
N SER A 228 -2.95 11.02 15.91
CA SER A 228 -2.91 9.63 15.44
C SER A 228 -4.08 9.29 14.52
N VAL A 229 -3.92 8.23 13.76
CA VAL A 229 -5.03 7.62 13.02
C VAL A 229 -5.81 6.73 13.98
N PRO A 230 -7.15 6.79 14.00
CA PRO A 230 -7.96 5.88 14.80
C PRO A 230 -7.63 4.41 14.48
N VAL A 231 -7.52 3.58 15.52
CA VAL A 231 -7.14 2.16 15.37
C VAL A 231 -8.11 1.41 14.46
N VAL A 232 -9.39 1.74 14.52
CA VAL A 232 -10.43 1.15 13.65
C VAL A 232 -10.11 1.27 12.17
N LEU A 233 -9.36 2.29 11.76
CA LEU A 233 -8.94 2.48 10.38
C LEU A 233 -7.63 1.75 10.04
N SER A 234 -6.92 1.21 11.04
CA SER A 234 -5.71 0.44 10.78
C SER A 234 -6.07 -0.93 10.24
N SER A 235 -5.38 -1.38 9.22
CA SER A 235 -5.49 -2.73 8.67
C SER A 235 -4.10 -3.31 8.46
N SER A 236 -3.99 -4.61 8.65
CA SER A 236 -2.80 -5.32 8.22
C SER A 236 -2.90 -5.55 6.71
N ARG A 237 -1.82 -5.24 5.98
CA ARG A 237 -1.70 -5.62 4.59
C ARG A 237 -1.45 -7.12 4.51
N LYS A 238 -2.38 -7.83 3.90
CA LYS A 238 -2.22 -9.26 3.64
C LYS A 238 -1.98 -9.47 2.15
N HIS A 239 -0.94 -10.21 1.81
CA HIS A 239 -0.57 -10.53 0.43
C HIS A 239 -0.53 -9.32 -0.53
N GLY A 240 -0.07 -8.17 -0.01
CA GLY A 240 0.15 -6.96 -0.77
C GLY A 240 -1.06 -6.06 -0.98
N LEU A 241 -2.28 -6.50 -0.70
CA LEU A 241 -3.49 -5.68 -0.87
C LEU A 241 -4.08 -5.31 0.50
N GLU A 242 -4.27 -3.99 0.73
CA GLU A 242 -4.70 -3.48 2.02
C GLU A 242 -6.22 -3.35 2.13
N ASN A 243 -6.91 -3.10 1.04
CA ASN A 243 -8.30 -2.72 1.07
C ASN A 243 -9.21 -3.72 0.33
N TYR A 244 -9.68 -4.72 1.06
CA TYR A 244 -10.79 -5.57 0.65
C TYR A 244 -12.03 -5.18 1.45
N PRO A 245 -13.21 -5.18 0.84
CA PRO A 245 -14.47 -5.01 1.56
C PRO A 245 -14.63 -6.13 2.58
N ASP A 246 -15.10 -5.77 3.77
CA ASP A 246 -15.34 -6.69 4.87
C ASP A 246 -16.47 -6.16 5.76
N PHE A 247 -16.94 -6.95 6.69
CA PHE A 247 -17.88 -6.50 7.71
C PHE A 247 -17.12 -5.78 8.81
N TYR A 248 -17.28 -4.46 8.85
CA TYR A 248 -16.63 -3.62 9.85
C TYR A 248 -17.65 -3.19 10.89
N THR A 249 -17.23 -3.26 12.14
CA THR A 249 -17.96 -2.70 13.29
C THR A 249 -17.12 -1.61 13.93
N VAL A 250 -17.78 -0.67 14.58
CA VAL A 250 -17.15 0.36 15.40
C VAL A 250 -17.60 0.14 16.83
N ASN A 251 -16.69 -0.24 17.72
CA ASN A 251 -16.97 -0.42 19.12
C ASN A 251 -16.94 0.92 19.89
N SER A 252 -17.37 0.92 21.14
CA SER A 252 -17.46 2.15 21.96
C SER A 252 -16.10 2.85 22.15
N SER A 253 -15.02 2.11 22.29
CA SER A 253 -13.68 2.68 22.41
C SER A 253 -13.23 3.38 21.13
N GLU A 254 -13.48 2.76 19.99
CA GLU A 254 -13.16 3.32 18.67
C GLU A 254 -14.02 4.56 18.39
N ALA A 255 -15.31 4.52 18.68
CA ALA A 255 -16.21 5.67 18.56
C ALA A 255 -15.71 6.84 19.41
N THR A 256 -15.29 6.58 20.65
CA THR A 256 -14.73 7.60 21.56
C THR A 256 -13.45 8.21 20.98
N GLN A 257 -12.57 7.40 20.40
CA GLN A 257 -11.34 7.91 19.74
C GLN A 257 -11.67 8.78 18.52
N ILE A 258 -12.64 8.36 17.70
CA ILE A 258 -13.07 9.12 16.53
C ILE A 258 -13.65 10.46 16.96
N LEU A 259 -14.55 10.48 17.97
CA LEU A 259 -15.16 11.70 18.47
C LEU A 259 -14.14 12.66 19.05
N GLY A 260 -13.17 12.18 19.86
CA GLY A 260 -12.10 13.02 20.39
C GLY A 260 -11.23 13.63 19.28
N LYS A 261 -10.92 12.86 18.24
CA LYS A 261 -10.18 13.38 17.07
C LYS A 261 -11.00 14.37 16.26
N ALA A 262 -12.29 14.11 16.11
CA ALA A 262 -13.22 15.00 15.45
C ALA A 262 -13.31 16.36 16.15
N GLU A 263 -13.38 16.37 17.47
CA GLU A 263 -13.39 17.62 18.23
C GLU A 263 -12.11 18.44 18.01
N ASP A 264 -10.92 17.81 18.05
CA ASP A 264 -9.65 18.48 17.74
C ASP A 264 -9.65 19.09 16.32
N ILE A 265 -10.19 18.38 15.32
CA ILE A 265 -10.30 18.86 13.94
C ILE A 265 -11.25 20.04 13.86
N LEU A 266 -12.42 19.95 14.48
CA LEU A 266 -13.43 20.99 14.46
C LEU A 266 -12.93 22.28 15.13
N ARG A 267 -12.19 22.16 16.22
CA ARG A 267 -11.54 23.30 16.88
C ARG A 267 -10.52 23.94 15.92
N TYR A 268 -9.75 23.12 15.20
CA TYR A 268 -8.83 23.64 14.20
C TYR A 268 -9.54 24.29 13.01
N MET A 269 -10.67 23.76 12.56
CA MET A 269 -11.50 24.36 11.53
C MET A 269 -12.08 25.71 11.96
N ALA A 270 -12.46 25.84 13.23
CA ALA A 270 -13.02 27.06 13.78
C ALA A 270 -11.97 28.15 14.01
N TYR A 271 -10.82 27.79 14.55
CA TYR A 271 -9.84 28.74 15.05
C TYR A 271 -8.49 28.71 14.33
N GLY A 272 -8.27 27.76 13.42
CA GLY A 272 -6.99 27.59 12.77
C GLY A 272 -5.89 27.26 13.79
N PRO A 273 -4.67 27.85 13.67
CA PRO A 273 -3.59 27.65 14.61
C PRO A 273 -3.92 28.06 16.05
N LEU A 274 -4.89 28.95 16.25
CA LEU A 274 -5.33 29.36 17.57
C LEU A 274 -5.98 28.23 18.36
N SER A 275 -6.45 27.17 17.72
CA SER A 275 -6.94 25.94 18.38
C SER A 275 -5.88 25.30 19.28
N LEU A 276 -4.61 25.64 19.07
CA LEU A 276 -3.46 25.15 19.82
C LEU A 276 -3.07 26.08 20.98
N ALA A 277 -3.72 27.25 21.06
CA ALA A 277 -3.51 28.22 22.13
C ALA A 277 -4.30 27.81 23.39
N ASN A 278 -3.89 28.36 24.52
CA ASN A 278 -4.75 28.34 25.69
C ASN A 278 -6.06 29.08 25.38
N PRO A 279 -7.24 28.51 25.68
CA PRO A 279 -8.53 29.11 25.35
C PRO A 279 -8.67 30.58 25.83
N GLU A 280 -8.11 30.89 26.98
CA GLU A 280 -8.12 32.23 27.55
C GLU A 280 -7.29 33.26 26.77
N GLN A 281 -6.43 32.81 25.86
CA GLN A 281 -5.56 33.66 25.05
C GLN A 281 -6.05 33.83 23.63
N ILE A 282 -7.16 33.19 23.28
CA ILE A 282 -7.74 33.30 21.92
C ILE A 282 -8.34 34.69 21.75
N THR A 283 -7.82 35.44 20.81
CA THR A 283 -8.30 36.77 20.43
C THR A 283 -8.51 36.84 18.94
N ASP A 284 -9.39 37.74 18.49
CA ASP A 284 -9.62 37.96 17.06
C ASP A 284 -8.56 38.89 16.41
N ASP A 285 -7.66 39.47 17.22
CA ASP A 285 -6.63 40.36 16.72
C ASP A 285 -5.34 39.61 16.34
N PRO A 286 -5.04 39.48 15.02
CA PRO A 286 -3.81 38.82 14.55
C PRO A 286 -2.52 39.44 15.11
N LYS A 287 -2.52 40.71 15.54
CA LYS A 287 -1.35 41.36 16.11
C LYS A 287 -0.96 40.80 17.48
N THR A 288 -1.88 40.12 18.16
CA THR A 288 -1.64 39.53 19.46
C THR A 288 -1.03 38.12 19.36
N TYR A 289 -1.03 37.48 18.21
CA TYR A 289 -0.59 36.10 18.01
C TYR A 289 0.89 35.86 18.30
N ASP A 290 1.73 36.88 18.21
CA ASP A 290 3.13 36.77 18.63
C ASP A 290 3.30 36.50 20.12
N LYS A 291 2.29 36.86 20.92
CA LYS A 291 2.27 36.67 22.39
C LYS A 291 1.55 35.41 22.84
N VAL A 292 0.70 34.87 21.96
CA VAL A 292 -0.08 33.65 22.26
C VAL A 292 0.83 32.44 22.24
N LYS A 293 0.84 31.70 23.32
CA LYS A 293 1.60 30.46 23.42
C LYS A 293 0.69 29.26 23.17
N PRO A 294 1.15 28.26 22.40
CA PRO A 294 0.41 27.02 22.21
C PRO A 294 0.24 26.28 23.55
N SER A 295 -0.88 25.59 23.72
CA SER A 295 -1.06 24.63 24.81
C SER A 295 -0.36 23.31 24.48
N GLY A 296 0.04 22.56 25.51
CA GLY A 296 0.65 21.23 25.35
C GLY A 296 2.09 21.23 24.89
N ASP A 297 2.49 20.21 24.12
CA ASP A 297 3.88 19.88 23.81
C ASP A 297 4.61 20.81 22.84
N LEU A 298 4.06 21.92 22.46
CA LEU A 298 4.69 22.90 21.58
C LEU A 298 5.79 23.73 22.26
N ARG A 299 6.12 23.39 23.50
CA ARG A 299 7.30 23.87 24.26
C ARG A 299 7.40 25.39 24.37
N GLY A 300 6.25 26.02 24.47
CA GLY A 300 6.17 27.46 24.69
C GLY A 300 6.57 28.34 23.51
N LEU A 301 6.63 27.78 22.30
CA LEU A 301 6.82 28.57 21.09
C LEU A 301 5.58 29.43 20.82
N PRO A 302 5.74 30.71 20.41
CA PRO A 302 4.62 31.52 19.97
C PRO A 302 3.93 30.90 18.74
N ILE A 303 2.62 31.03 18.68
CA ILE A 303 1.82 30.53 17.54
C ILE A 303 2.34 31.06 16.19
N ALA A 304 2.73 32.33 16.12
CA ALA A 304 3.27 32.92 14.92
C ALA A 304 4.59 32.29 14.43
N ILE A 305 5.31 31.57 15.30
CA ILE A 305 6.51 30.81 14.91
C ILE A 305 6.12 29.45 14.35
N VAL A 306 5.00 28.89 14.84
CA VAL A 306 4.52 27.58 14.40
C VAL A 306 3.83 27.72 13.06
N TYR A 307 2.99 28.73 12.90
CA TYR A 307 2.25 29.02 11.70
C TYR A 307 2.27 30.52 11.40
N SER A 308 2.43 30.89 10.16
CA SER A 308 2.16 32.26 9.76
C SER A 308 0.65 32.46 9.75
N THR A 309 0.16 33.45 10.47
CA THR A 309 -1.26 33.81 10.50
C THR A 309 -1.83 34.21 9.13
N LYS A 310 -0.95 34.54 8.19
CA LYS A 310 -1.33 34.76 6.78
C LYS A 310 -1.62 33.47 6.05
N ILE A 311 -1.28 32.34 6.65
CA ILE A 311 -1.31 31.04 6.03
C ILE A 311 -2.58 30.28 6.35
N VAL A 312 -3.10 30.43 7.54
CA VAL A 312 -4.22 29.66 7.99
C VAL A 312 -5.46 30.50 7.99
N ARG A 313 -6.41 30.10 7.19
CA ARG A 313 -7.77 30.60 7.31
C ARG A 313 -8.57 29.60 8.09
N PRO A 314 -9.25 30.05 9.14
CA PRO A 314 -10.30 29.26 9.76
C PRO A 314 -11.32 28.83 8.70
N MET A 315 -11.83 27.60 8.80
CA MET A 315 -12.78 27.11 7.81
C MET A 315 -14.18 27.61 8.10
N THR A 316 -14.74 28.29 7.15
CA THR A 316 -16.16 28.64 7.12
C THR A 316 -16.98 27.44 6.62
N PRO A 317 -18.22 27.23 7.04
CA PRO A 317 -19.02 28.08 7.94
C PRO A 317 -18.86 27.80 9.44
N ILE A 318 -18.01 26.85 9.82
CA ILE A 318 -17.81 26.53 11.23
C ILE A 318 -17.15 27.69 12.00
N HIS A 319 -16.19 28.37 11.38
CA HIS A 319 -15.62 29.60 11.95
C HIS A 319 -16.66 30.67 12.16
N ASP A 320 -17.50 30.93 11.14
CA ASP A 320 -18.53 31.95 11.19
C ASP A 320 -19.56 31.66 12.27
N LEU A 321 -19.94 30.37 12.45
CA LEU A 321 -20.83 29.94 13.50
C LEU A 321 -20.24 30.23 14.91
N MET A 322 -18.92 30.02 15.07
CA MET A 322 -18.28 30.20 16.38
C MET A 322 -18.02 31.68 16.72
N LYS A 323 -17.75 32.50 15.73
CA LYS A 323 -17.47 33.93 15.90
C LYS A 323 -18.71 34.74 16.33
N GLU A 324 -19.87 34.37 15.85
CA GLU A 324 -21.09 35.11 16.14
C GLU A 324 -21.61 34.91 17.57
N PRO A 325 -22.10 35.94 18.26
CA PRO A 325 -22.60 35.80 19.62
C PRO A 325 -23.88 34.97 19.70
N GLY A 326 -24.71 35.01 18.69
CA GLY A 326 -25.97 34.24 18.61
C GLY A 326 -25.90 33.11 17.62
N ILE A 327 -26.60 32.00 17.91
CA ILE A 327 -26.72 30.84 17.03
C ILE A 327 -28.12 30.82 16.43
N THR A 328 -28.18 30.95 15.10
CA THR A 328 -29.45 30.72 14.35
C THR A 328 -29.51 29.28 13.83
N ASN A 329 -30.76 28.79 13.63
CA ASN A 329 -30.96 27.47 13.03
C ASN A 329 -30.37 27.36 11.62
N GLU A 330 -30.41 28.43 10.85
CA GLU A 330 -29.87 28.48 9.50
C GLU A 330 -28.35 28.30 9.49
N ARG A 331 -27.62 28.99 10.35
CA ARG A 331 -26.16 28.87 10.48
C ARG A 331 -25.73 27.50 11.00
N LEU A 332 -26.48 26.95 11.97
CA LEU A 332 -26.24 25.57 12.42
C LEU A 332 -26.42 24.58 11.28
N ARG A 333 -27.51 24.72 10.51
CA ARG A 333 -27.77 23.88 9.34
C ARG A 333 -26.64 24.00 8.32
N THR A 334 -26.25 25.23 7.98
CA THR A 334 -25.14 25.49 7.04
C THR A 334 -23.83 24.82 7.50
N ALA A 335 -23.53 24.84 8.80
CA ALA A 335 -22.34 24.19 9.35
C ALA A 335 -22.44 22.64 9.31
N VAL A 336 -23.62 22.12 9.63
CA VAL A 336 -23.91 20.68 9.56
C VAL A 336 -23.78 20.18 8.12
N ASP A 337 -24.49 20.80 7.20
CA ASP A 337 -24.53 20.39 5.79
C ASP A 337 -23.15 20.48 5.14
N PHE A 338 -22.41 21.56 5.43
CA PHE A 338 -21.04 21.73 4.99
C PHE A 338 -20.15 20.58 5.50
N LEU A 339 -20.16 20.30 6.82
CA LEU A 339 -19.32 19.27 7.39
C LEU A 339 -19.70 17.89 6.88
N PHE A 340 -20.99 17.60 6.78
CA PHE A 340 -21.49 16.35 6.22
C PHE A 340 -20.98 16.14 4.80
N GLU A 341 -21.13 17.14 3.93
CA GLU A 341 -20.67 17.05 2.55
C GLU A 341 -19.14 16.88 2.42
N GLU A 342 -18.39 17.56 3.28
CA GLU A 342 -16.91 17.42 3.28
C GLU A 342 -16.45 16.02 3.71
N LEU A 343 -17.19 15.37 4.61
CA LEU A 343 -16.82 14.04 5.11
C LEU A 343 -17.34 12.90 4.24
N THR A 344 -18.57 13.03 3.72
CA THR A 344 -19.22 11.96 2.95
C THR A 344 -19.09 12.13 1.44
N PHE A 345 -18.69 13.33 0.99
CA PHE A 345 -18.58 13.76 -0.42
C PHE A 345 -19.91 13.85 -1.18
N ARG A 346 -21.01 13.77 -0.49
CA ARG A 346 -22.37 14.02 -0.99
C ARG A 346 -23.14 15.00 -0.09
N PRO A 347 -24.14 15.70 -0.60
CA PRO A 347 -24.99 16.49 0.27
C PRO A 347 -25.80 15.58 1.21
N PRO A 348 -26.16 16.08 2.40
CA PRO A 348 -27.08 15.36 3.26
C PRO A 348 -28.49 15.35 2.66
N THR A 349 -29.25 14.33 2.96
CA THR A 349 -30.72 14.34 2.77
C THR A 349 -31.34 15.32 3.77
N THR A 350 -32.60 15.69 3.54
CA THR A 350 -33.36 16.55 4.47
C THR A 350 -33.45 15.91 5.86
N GLU A 351 -33.59 14.60 5.91
CA GLU A 351 -33.67 13.86 7.17
C GLU A 351 -32.34 13.85 7.91
N GLU A 352 -31.25 13.53 7.22
CA GLU A 352 -29.90 13.56 7.79
C GLU A 352 -29.55 14.95 8.33
N SER A 353 -29.80 16.01 7.54
CA SER A 353 -29.57 17.39 7.95
C SER A 353 -30.38 17.76 9.20
N ASN A 354 -31.65 17.37 9.29
CA ASN A 354 -32.49 17.62 10.44
C ASN A 354 -32.01 16.83 11.67
N ASN A 355 -31.62 15.58 11.53
CA ASN A 355 -31.15 14.73 12.62
C ASN A 355 -29.87 15.31 13.23
N TYR A 356 -28.87 15.64 12.42
CA TYR A 356 -27.64 16.26 12.91
C TYR A 356 -27.86 17.64 13.50
N LEU A 357 -28.72 18.47 12.91
CA LEU A 357 -29.11 19.76 13.47
C LEU A 357 -29.71 19.59 14.89
N GLN A 358 -30.56 18.60 15.09
CA GLN A 358 -31.16 18.34 16.40
C GLN A 358 -30.14 17.84 17.42
N ILE A 359 -29.17 16.99 17.00
CA ILE A 359 -28.06 16.55 17.85
C ILE A 359 -27.25 17.75 18.32
N VAL A 360 -26.86 18.64 17.43
CA VAL A 360 -26.07 19.84 17.78
C VAL A 360 -26.85 20.74 18.76
N LYS A 361 -28.16 20.99 18.51
CA LYS A 361 -29.01 21.76 19.43
C LYS A 361 -29.08 21.15 20.82
N ASN A 362 -29.28 19.84 20.91
CA ASN A 362 -29.35 19.13 22.18
C ASN A 362 -28.02 19.25 22.95
N CYS A 363 -26.88 19.14 22.25
CA CYS A 363 -25.57 19.33 22.85
C CYS A 363 -25.38 20.77 23.35
N ILE A 364 -25.77 21.78 22.58
CA ILE A 364 -25.69 23.19 22.98
C ILE A 364 -26.52 23.44 24.25
N GLY A 365 -27.72 22.91 24.29
CA GLY A 365 -28.61 23.04 25.44
C GLY A 365 -28.05 22.41 26.72
N LYS A 366 -27.24 21.34 26.60
CA LYS A 366 -26.66 20.63 27.75
C LYS A 366 -25.35 21.20 28.25
N VAL A 367 -24.46 21.66 27.35
CA VAL A 367 -23.07 22.00 27.71
C VAL A 367 -22.61 23.38 27.21
N GLY A 368 -23.54 24.22 26.74
CA GLY A 368 -23.25 25.56 26.24
C GLY A 368 -22.79 25.59 24.76
N LYS A 369 -22.64 26.79 24.22
CA LYS A 369 -22.40 27.04 22.80
C LYS A 369 -21.19 26.32 22.27
N GLU A 370 -20.01 26.69 22.73
CA GLU A 370 -18.73 26.21 22.14
C GLU A 370 -18.59 24.70 22.23
N LYS A 371 -18.69 24.19 23.44
CA LYS A 371 -18.57 22.76 23.69
C LYS A 371 -19.67 21.95 23.02
N GLY A 372 -20.90 22.47 23.03
CA GLY A 372 -22.07 21.83 22.42
C GLY A 372 -22.00 21.76 20.91
N VAL A 373 -21.51 22.81 20.25
CA VAL A 373 -21.28 22.80 18.79
C VAL A 373 -20.26 21.74 18.42
N PHE A 374 -19.10 21.72 19.04
CA PHE A 374 -18.05 20.74 18.69
C PHE A 374 -18.49 19.31 19.02
N MET A 375 -19.07 19.08 20.19
CA MET A 375 -19.61 17.77 20.55
C MET A 375 -20.69 17.30 19.58
N GLY A 376 -21.62 18.17 19.22
CA GLY A 376 -22.70 17.82 18.28
C GLY A 376 -22.19 17.57 16.85
N LEU A 377 -21.32 18.45 16.34
CA LEU A 377 -20.75 18.28 15.00
C LEU A 377 -19.80 17.09 14.93
N SER A 378 -19.14 16.68 16.01
CA SER A 378 -18.26 15.51 16.00
C SER A 378 -19.01 14.21 15.67
N SER A 379 -20.32 14.17 15.93
CA SER A 379 -21.14 13.01 15.58
C SER A 379 -21.18 12.71 14.07
N VAL A 380 -21.00 13.73 13.21
CA VAL A 380 -20.95 13.56 11.76
C VAL A 380 -19.76 12.71 11.32
N PHE A 381 -18.65 12.70 12.09
CA PHE A 381 -17.51 11.83 11.82
C PHE A 381 -17.78 10.35 12.06
N LEU A 382 -18.87 10.03 12.76
CA LEU A 382 -19.34 8.65 12.95
C LEU A 382 -20.41 8.27 11.94
N ASP A 383 -20.78 9.16 11.02
CA ASP A 383 -21.69 8.80 9.95
C ASP A 383 -21.15 7.60 9.15
N ARG A 384 -22.07 6.74 8.70
CA ARG A 384 -21.73 5.56 7.90
C ARG A 384 -20.85 5.93 6.71
N ASP A 385 -21.23 6.96 5.98
CA ASP A 385 -20.57 7.37 4.74
C ASP A 385 -19.28 8.17 4.97
N ALA A 386 -19.04 8.63 6.21
CA ALA A 386 -17.75 9.22 6.61
C ALA A 386 -16.68 8.17 6.91
N LEU A 387 -17.08 7.02 7.49
CA LEU A 387 -16.17 5.92 7.87
C LEU A 387 -16.08 4.84 6.80
N PHE A 388 -17.13 4.69 6.03
CA PHE A 388 -17.25 3.65 5.03
C PHE A 388 -17.72 4.24 3.70
N ARG A 389 -17.54 3.48 2.65
CA ARG A 389 -18.12 3.76 1.34
C ARG A 389 -18.97 2.58 0.93
N PRO A 390 -20.29 2.69 1.10
CA PRO A 390 -21.21 1.64 0.72
C PRO A 390 -21.37 1.57 -0.81
N GLU A 391 -21.55 0.35 -1.32
CA GLU A 391 -21.94 0.01 -2.68
C GLU A 391 -23.01 -1.07 -2.54
N LEU A 392 -24.18 -0.68 -2.02
CA LEU A 392 -25.25 -1.56 -1.58
C LEU A 392 -26.40 -1.67 -2.60
N VAL A 393 -26.33 -0.87 -3.67
CA VAL A 393 -27.36 -0.77 -4.71
C VAL A 393 -28.74 -0.49 -4.13
N GLU A 394 -28.80 0.52 -3.25
CA GLU A 394 -30.04 0.96 -2.57
C GLU A 394 -31.14 1.38 -3.56
N SER A 395 -30.75 1.75 -4.78
CA SER A 395 -31.65 2.09 -5.88
C SER A 395 -31.30 1.27 -7.13
N GLY A 396 -32.32 0.93 -7.90
CA GLY A 396 -32.16 0.21 -9.16
C GLY A 396 -32.95 -1.09 -9.21
N LYS A 397 -33.22 -1.55 -10.43
CA LYS A 397 -33.91 -2.81 -10.65
C LYS A 397 -32.93 -3.90 -11.05
N PRO A 398 -33.06 -5.11 -10.49
CA PRO A 398 -32.27 -6.23 -10.92
C PRO A 398 -32.48 -6.55 -12.40
N ASP A 399 -31.42 -6.89 -13.11
CA ASP A 399 -31.46 -7.48 -14.43
C ASP A 399 -31.94 -8.96 -14.38
N GLN A 400 -32.02 -9.60 -15.53
CA GLN A 400 -32.43 -11.02 -15.64
C GLN A 400 -31.48 -11.98 -14.88
N HIS A 401 -30.29 -11.53 -14.47
CA HIS A 401 -29.31 -12.30 -13.71
C HIS A 401 -29.26 -11.93 -12.22
N GLY A 402 -30.19 -11.07 -11.78
CA GLY A 402 -30.26 -10.59 -10.41
C GLY A 402 -29.19 -9.58 -10.05
N ARG A 403 -28.54 -8.94 -11.04
CA ARG A 403 -27.52 -7.91 -10.84
C ARG A 403 -28.16 -6.53 -10.94
N VAL A 404 -27.71 -5.60 -10.10
CA VAL A 404 -28.12 -4.20 -10.11
C VAL A 404 -26.92 -3.32 -10.44
N MET A 405 -27.09 -2.40 -11.39
CA MET A 405 -26.03 -1.44 -11.71
C MET A 405 -26.01 -0.32 -10.68
N LEU A 406 -24.82 0.04 -10.21
CA LEU A 406 -24.61 1.26 -9.41
C LEU A 406 -25.07 2.48 -10.18
N GLN A 407 -25.65 3.45 -9.49
CA GLN A 407 -26.19 4.66 -10.10
C GLN A 407 -25.91 5.90 -9.25
N ASP A 408 -26.01 7.06 -9.87
CA ASP A 408 -25.97 8.37 -9.24
C ASP A 408 -24.76 8.54 -8.27
N TRP A 409 -25.00 8.82 -6.99
CA TRP A 409 -23.94 9.05 -6.02
C TRP A 409 -23.11 7.79 -5.75
N GLU A 410 -23.71 6.60 -5.67
CA GLU A 410 -22.94 5.36 -5.48
C GLU A 410 -21.95 5.15 -6.63
N LEU A 411 -22.42 5.28 -7.88
CA LEU A 411 -21.56 5.12 -9.06
C LEU A 411 -20.50 6.21 -9.16
N GLY A 412 -20.91 7.47 -8.97
CA GLY A 412 -20.02 8.61 -9.04
C GLY A 412 -18.91 8.55 -7.99
N LEU A 413 -19.24 8.18 -6.74
CA LEU A 413 -18.27 7.99 -5.68
C LEU A 413 -17.38 6.76 -5.89
N ALA A 414 -17.92 5.66 -6.47
CA ALA A 414 -17.12 4.50 -6.83
C ALA A 414 -16.07 4.85 -7.91
N VAL A 415 -16.48 5.58 -8.95
CA VAL A 415 -15.58 6.09 -10.01
C VAL A 415 -14.52 7.04 -9.44
N ASN A 416 -14.94 7.98 -8.61
CA ASN A 416 -14.00 8.88 -7.94
C ASN A 416 -12.99 8.10 -7.08
N HIS A 417 -13.46 7.15 -6.29
CA HIS A 417 -12.60 6.34 -5.43
C HIS A 417 -11.63 5.47 -6.23
N ALA A 418 -12.04 4.97 -7.40
CA ALA A 418 -11.16 4.18 -8.26
C ALA A 418 -9.85 4.92 -8.62
N LEU A 419 -9.87 6.25 -8.67
CA LEU A 419 -8.73 7.07 -9.04
C LEU A 419 -8.19 7.92 -7.90
N ARG A 420 -9.06 8.46 -7.03
CA ARG A 420 -8.72 9.59 -6.18
C ARG A 420 -8.87 9.38 -4.68
N TYR A 421 -9.92 8.75 -4.18
CA TYR A 421 -10.36 8.67 -2.77
C TYR A 421 -10.38 10.00 -1.99
N ILE A 422 -10.37 11.13 -2.68
CA ILE A 422 -10.57 12.48 -2.14
C ILE A 422 -11.84 13.06 -2.76
N LYS A 423 -12.27 14.25 -2.33
CA LYS A 423 -13.49 14.89 -2.83
C LYS A 423 -13.57 14.88 -4.37
N PRO A 424 -14.70 14.52 -4.97
CA PRO A 424 -14.88 14.55 -6.41
C PRO A 424 -14.56 15.93 -6.98
N ASP A 425 -13.96 15.97 -8.16
CA ASP A 425 -13.79 17.24 -8.86
C ASP A 425 -15.15 17.84 -9.28
N ALA A 426 -15.16 19.15 -9.53
CA ALA A 426 -16.39 19.89 -9.80
C ALA A 426 -17.19 19.33 -11.00
N GLN A 427 -16.49 18.79 -12.02
CA GLN A 427 -17.14 18.28 -13.22
C GLN A 427 -17.81 16.92 -12.95
N LEU A 428 -17.13 16.01 -12.25
CA LEU A 428 -17.72 14.74 -11.84
C LEU A 428 -18.93 14.97 -10.91
N ARG A 429 -18.79 15.88 -9.93
CA ARG A 429 -19.88 16.25 -9.05
C ARG A 429 -21.07 16.80 -9.83
N LYS A 430 -20.84 17.68 -10.79
CA LYS A 430 -21.89 18.19 -11.67
C LYS A 430 -22.56 17.06 -12.46
N ALA A 431 -21.79 16.12 -13.01
CA ALA A 431 -22.32 14.96 -13.71
C ALA A 431 -23.24 14.10 -12.83
N ILE A 432 -22.86 13.90 -11.55
CA ILE A 432 -23.68 13.16 -10.58
C ILE A 432 -25.01 13.88 -10.32
N VAL A 433 -24.94 15.18 -9.99
CA VAL A 433 -26.14 16.00 -9.67
C VAL A 433 -27.10 16.10 -10.85
N GLU A 434 -26.59 16.14 -12.07
CA GLU A 434 -27.38 16.20 -13.31
C GLU A 434 -27.90 14.81 -13.77
N GLY A 435 -27.69 13.76 -12.98
CA GLY A 435 -28.14 12.40 -13.32
C GLY A 435 -27.39 11.76 -14.50
N ARG A 436 -26.20 12.22 -14.81
CA ARG A 436 -25.33 11.73 -15.88
C ARG A 436 -24.27 10.74 -15.39
N MET A 437 -24.61 9.96 -14.35
CA MET A 437 -23.81 8.85 -13.81
C MET A 437 -24.72 7.63 -13.64
N ARG A 438 -25.23 7.08 -14.78
CA ARG A 438 -26.21 5.98 -14.79
C ARG A 438 -25.91 4.91 -15.82
N THR A 439 -24.96 5.14 -16.69
CA THR A 439 -24.62 4.22 -17.78
C THR A 439 -23.12 3.94 -17.85
N ARG A 440 -22.75 2.85 -18.50
CA ARG A 440 -21.34 2.54 -18.81
C ARG A 440 -20.66 3.68 -19.60
N ILE A 441 -21.36 4.28 -20.55
CA ILE A 441 -20.85 5.41 -21.36
C ILE A 441 -20.57 6.62 -20.48
N ASP A 442 -21.41 6.89 -19.48
CA ASP A 442 -21.16 7.97 -18.52
C ASP A 442 -19.85 7.73 -17.74
N VAL A 443 -19.66 6.49 -17.27
CA VAL A 443 -18.43 6.11 -16.55
C VAL A 443 -17.22 6.23 -17.45
N GLU A 444 -17.27 5.72 -18.67
CA GLU A 444 -16.16 5.80 -19.62
C GLU A 444 -15.76 7.26 -19.92
N ARG A 445 -16.74 8.11 -20.14
CA ARG A 445 -16.51 9.53 -20.36
C ARG A 445 -15.77 10.17 -19.17
N GLU A 446 -16.26 10.00 -17.95
CA GLU A 446 -15.70 10.64 -16.78
C GLU A 446 -14.33 10.05 -16.40
N VAL A 447 -14.16 8.72 -16.46
CA VAL A 447 -12.87 8.07 -16.19
C VAL A 447 -11.80 8.49 -17.21
N THR A 448 -12.14 8.49 -18.50
CA THR A 448 -11.23 8.91 -19.56
C THR A 448 -10.79 10.37 -19.35
N ARG A 449 -11.75 11.27 -19.07
CA ARG A 449 -11.46 12.68 -18.75
C ARG A 449 -10.50 12.78 -17.56
N MET A 450 -10.85 12.13 -16.45
CA MET A 450 -10.07 12.22 -15.21
C MET A 450 -8.65 11.64 -15.37
N ILE A 451 -8.52 10.57 -16.16
CA ILE A 451 -7.22 9.95 -16.44
C ILE A 451 -6.35 10.84 -17.36
N ALA A 452 -6.95 11.47 -18.35
CA ALA A 452 -6.25 12.33 -19.31
C ALA A 452 -5.78 13.66 -18.69
N ASP A 453 -6.48 14.17 -17.68
CA ASP A 453 -6.13 15.44 -17.03
C ASP A 453 -5.05 15.24 -15.96
N ASP A 454 -3.82 15.63 -16.25
CA ASP A 454 -2.69 15.55 -15.33
C ASP A 454 -2.83 16.49 -14.12
N SER A 455 -3.69 17.50 -14.17
CA SER A 455 -3.97 18.37 -13.03
C SER A 455 -4.79 17.64 -11.95
N ILE A 456 -5.55 16.62 -12.34
CA ILE A 456 -6.31 15.78 -11.43
C ILE A 456 -5.38 14.77 -10.77
N ARG A 457 -5.20 14.90 -9.46
CA ARG A 457 -4.41 13.95 -8.66
C ARG A 457 -5.09 12.59 -8.60
N LYS A 458 -4.29 11.53 -8.81
CA LYS A 458 -4.74 10.14 -8.83
C LYS A 458 -3.99 9.29 -7.78
N PRO A 459 -4.12 9.61 -6.48
CA PRO A 459 -3.31 8.96 -5.44
C PRO A 459 -3.58 7.46 -5.29
N ARG A 460 -4.77 6.99 -5.69
CA ARG A 460 -5.08 5.57 -5.65
C ARG A 460 -4.30 4.75 -6.68
N VAL A 461 -3.97 5.33 -7.82
CA VAL A 461 -3.11 4.67 -8.82
C VAL A 461 -1.71 4.41 -8.24
N LEU A 462 -1.13 5.41 -7.56
CA LEU A 462 0.14 5.20 -6.87
C LEU A 462 0.03 4.17 -5.74
N ARG A 463 -1.11 4.18 -5.02
CA ARG A 463 -1.37 3.19 -3.96
C ARG A 463 -1.38 1.77 -4.51
N PHE A 464 -1.96 1.54 -5.68
CA PHE A 464 -1.91 0.23 -6.34
C PHE A 464 -0.47 -0.29 -6.48
N PHE A 465 0.45 0.54 -6.95
CA PHE A 465 1.85 0.12 -7.10
C PHE A 465 2.55 -0.13 -5.76
N ARG A 466 2.22 0.61 -4.71
CA ARG A 466 2.71 0.32 -3.36
C ARG A 466 2.22 -1.04 -2.88
N ASP A 467 0.94 -1.35 -3.06
CA ASP A 467 0.34 -2.62 -2.67
C ASP A 467 0.81 -3.78 -3.57
N PHE A 468 1.11 -3.52 -4.84
CA PHE A 468 1.62 -4.53 -5.75
C PHE A 468 3.07 -4.91 -5.44
N PHE A 469 3.94 -3.92 -5.26
CA PHE A 469 5.37 -4.15 -5.03
C PHE A 469 5.76 -4.28 -3.55
N ASP A 470 4.96 -3.84 -2.61
CA ASP A 470 5.26 -3.83 -1.16
C ASP A 470 6.53 -3.05 -0.78
N TYR A 471 6.97 -2.10 -1.62
CA TYR A 471 8.24 -1.37 -1.43
C TYR A 471 8.19 -0.31 -0.33
N ASP A 472 7.03 0.03 0.20
CA ASP A 472 6.86 1.04 1.26
C ASP A 472 6.98 0.46 2.68
N LEU A 473 7.17 -0.85 2.81
CA LEU A 473 7.30 -1.53 4.11
C LEU A 473 8.69 -1.39 4.73
N GLY A 474 9.71 -1.03 3.94
CA GLY A 474 11.12 -0.98 4.39
C GLY A 474 11.36 -0.08 5.62
N GLY A 475 10.57 1.00 5.78
CA GLY A 475 10.63 1.88 6.95
C GLY A 475 10.06 1.27 8.23
N TYR A 476 9.36 0.14 8.14
CA TYR A 476 8.75 -0.56 9.28
C TYR A 476 9.50 -1.82 9.68
N ILE A 477 10.49 -2.25 8.89
CA ILE A 477 11.34 -3.38 9.26
C ILE A 477 12.28 -2.96 10.39
N CYS A 478 12.15 -3.62 11.53
CA CYS A 478 13.00 -3.38 12.69
C CYS A 478 14.36 -4.03 12.44
N LYS A 479 15.38 -3.23 12.10
CA LYS A 479 16.75 -3.70 11.82
C LYS A 479 17.57 -3.82 13.09
N ASP A 480 18.27 -4.93 13.22
CA ASP A 480 19.32 -5.06 14.22
C ASP A 480 20.46 -4.06 13.96
N THR A 481 20.86 -3.32 14.98
CA THR A 481 21.83 -2.23 14.83
C THR A 481 23.24 -2.73 14.55
N LYS A 482 23.62 -3.91 15.06
CA LYS A 482 24.94 -4.50 14.82
C LYS A 482 25.03 -5.03 13.39
N ALA A 483 24.04 -5.85 12.97
CA ALA A 483 23.98 -6.39 11.62
C ALA A 483 23.92 -5.27 10.57
N LEU A 484 23.13 -4.22 10.80
CA LEU A 484 23.08 -3.06 9.92
C LEU A 484 24.43 -2.33 9.85
N GLY A 485 25.10 -2.14 10.98
CA GLY A 485 26.42 -1.52 11.05
C GLY A 485 27.50 -2.30 10.27
N GLU A 486 27.43 -3.61 10.26
CA GLU A 486 28.33 -4.49 9.51
C GLU A 486 28.19 -4.32 7.98
N THR A 487 27.05 -3.83 7.50
CA THR A 487 26.87 -3.47 6.09
C THR A 487 27.53 -2.15 5.71
N GLY A 488 27.92 -1.32 6.68
CA GLY A 488 28.47 0.02 6.51
C GLY A 488 27.40 1.12 6.48
N VAL A 489 26.13 0.79 6.64
CA VAL A 489 25.05 1.76 6.79
C VAL A 489 25.08 2.36 8.20
N SER A 490 24.82 3.67 8.30
CA SER A 490 24.84 4.37 9.60
C SER A 490 23.74 3.88 10.51
N THR A 491 24.08 3.50 11.73
CA THR A 491 23.18 3.08 12.79
C THR A 491 22.79 4.20 13.76
N ARG A 492 23.28 5.43 13.52
CA ARG A 492 23.05 6.56 14.42
C ARG A 492 21.62 7.07 14.33
N GLY A 493 20.91 6.95 15.43
CA GLY A 493 19.56 7.49 15.60
C GLY A 493 18.54 6.87 14.65
N THR A 494 17.66 7.71 14.08
CA THR A 494 16.61 7.28 13.15
C THR A 494 17.04 7.33 11.68
N SER A 495 18.36 7.34 11.39
CA SER A 495 18.85 7.59 10.02
C SER A 495 18.42 6.54 9.01
N HIS A 496 18.47 5.26 9.37
CA HIS A 496 18.01 4.19 8.48
C HIS A 496 16.51 4.28 8.16
N TYR A 497 15.67 4.44 9.19
CA TYR A 497 14.22 4.59 8.98
C TYR A 497 13.90 5.78 8.09
N ARG A 498 14.56 6.92 8.33
CA ARG A 498 14.37 8.11 7.49
C ARG A 498 14.80 7.84 6.06
N ALA A 499 15.92 7.16 5.85
CA ALA A 499 16.39 6.81 4.53
C ALA A 499 15.43 5.88 3.80
N MET A 500 14.79 4.93 4.50
CA MET A 500 13.80 4.05 3.88
C MET A 500 12.50 4.78 3.50
N PHE A 501 12.03 5.72 4.31
CA PHE A 501 10.91 6.58 3.91
C PHE A 501 11.29 7.49 2.72
N ASP A 502 12.52 8.00 2.69
CA ASP A 502 13.04 8.76 1.55
C ASP A 502 13.18 7.88 0.29
N ALA A 503 13.62 6.64 0.45
CA ALA A 503 13.69 5.65 -0.63
C ALA A 503 12.30 5.30 -1.18
N THR A 504 11.29 5.13 -0.30
CA THR A 504 9.89 4.94 -0.70
C THR A 504 9.40 6.11 -1.54
N ALA A 505 9.62 7.35 -1.08
CA ALA A 505 9.22 8.53 -1.84
C ALA A 505 9.99 8.69 -3.18
N SER A 506 11.20 8.16 -3.26
CA SER A 506 11.97 8.11 -4.51
C SER A 506 11.38 7.10 -5.49
N THR A 507 10.99 5.93 -4.98
CA THR A 507 10.29 4.89 -5.78
C THR A 507 8.92 5.39 -6.24
N ASP A 508 8.15 6.06 -5.39
CA ASP A 508 6.90 6.72 -5.78
C ASP A 508 7.11 7.63 -6.99
N ARG A 509 8.16 8.47 -6.94
CA ARG A 509 8.43 9.41 -8.03
C ARG A 509 8.87 8.72 -9.31
N LEU A 510 9.65 7.65 -9.21
CA LEU A 510 10.01 6.81 -10.37
C LEU A 510 8.75 6.22 -11.04
N ILE A 511 7.86 5.66 -10.24
CA ILE A 511 6.59 5.09 -10.69
C ILE A 511 5.72 6.18 -11.35
N GLU A 512 5.58 7.35 -10.72
CA GLU A 512 4.84 8.47 -11.31
C GLU A 512 5.39 8.87 -12.70
N LEU A 513 6.71 8.90 -12.87
CA LEU A 513 7.34 9.22 -14.16
C LEU A 513 7.03 8.17 -15.23
N ILE A 514 7.04 6.89 -14.86
CA ILE A 514 6.73 5.78 -15.78
C ILE A 514 5.24 5.79 -16.14
N VAL A 515 4.36 5.94 -15.14
CA VAL A 515 2.90 6.01 -15.34
C VAL A 515 2.49 7.24 -16.16
N GLN A 516 3.22 8.36 -16.03
CA GLN A 516 2.98 9.55 -16.82
C GLN A 516 3.29 9.31 -18.31
N LYS A 517 4.37 8.58 -18.63
CA LYS A 517 4.70 8.15 -19.99
C LYS A 517 3.70 7.14 -20.54
N ASP A 518 3.19 6.28 -19.67
CA ASP A 518 2.15 5.29 -19.92
C ASP A 518 2.45 4.35 -21.10
N LYS A 519 3.69 3.90 -21.20
CA LYS A 519 4.15 2.98 -22.24
C LYS A 519 4.91 1.82 -21.62
N ASP A 520 4.56 0.60 -21.96
CA ASP A 520 5.13 -0.67 -21.47
C ASP A 520 5.36 -0.62 -19.94
N VAL A 521 4.32 -0.17 -19.21
CA VAL A 521 4.45 0.27 -17.80
C VAL A 521 5.04 -0.81 -16.92
N LEU A 522 4.57 -2.06 -16.97
CA LEU A 522 5.14 -3.15 -16.16
C LEU A 522 6.59 -3.43 -16.53
N LYS A 523 6.89 -3.53 -17.84
CA LYS A 523 8.25 -3.76 -18.34
C LYS A 523 9.19 -2.66 -17.87
N GLU A 524 8.80 -1.39 -18.05
CA GLU A 524 9.58 -0.24 -17.58
C GLU A 524 9.79 -0.27 -16.06
N LEU A 525 8.78 -0.60 -15.26
CA LEU A 525 8.92 -0.73 -13.81
C LEU A 525 9.89 -1.84 -13.40
N LEU A 526 10.00 -2.90 -14.20
CA LEU A 526 10.92 -4.00 -13.94
C LEU A 526 12.34 -3.73 -14.45
N THR A 527 12.50 -3.04 -15.61
CA THR A 527 13.78 -3.00 -16.34
C THR A 527 14.41 -1.61 -16.49
N THR A 528 13.72 -0.53 -16.07
CA THR A 528 14.28 0.82 -16.22
C THR A 528 15.64 0.96 -15.55
N GLN A 529 16.55 1.63 -16.24
CA GLN A 529 17.83 2.04 -15.68
C GLN A 529 17.76 3.36 -14.92
N LEU A 530 16.60 4.06 -14.99
CA LEU A 530 16.41 5.29 -14.24
C LEU A 530 16.20 4.99 -12.77
N ILE A 531 16.81 5.80 -11.93
CA ILE A 531 16.60 5.82 -10.49
C ILE A 531 16.31 7.25 -10.04
N VAL A 532 15.44 7.37 -9.07
CA VAL A 532 15.20 8.62 -8.36
C VAL A 532 15.79 8.49 -6.97
N ALA A 533 16.67 9.38 -6.59
CA ALA A 533 17.40 9.30 -5.33
C ALA A 533 17.65 10.68 -4.72
N THR A 534 17.87 10.72 -3.43
CA THR A 534 18.46 11.90 -2.77
C THR A 534 19.97 11.82 -2.81
N ARG A 535 20.63 12.93 -2.53
CA ARG A 535 22.10 12.93 -2.33
C ARG A 535 22.51 12.01 -1.18
N ASN A 536 21.64 11.78 -0.21
CA ASN A 536 21.92 10.94 0.95
C ASN A 536 21.73 9.44 0.65
N ASP A 537 21.05 9.10 -0.44
CA ASP A 537 20.78 7.72 -0.82
C ASP A 537 21.96 7.07 -1.56
N ASN A 538 23.02 7.83 -1.88
CA ASN A 538 24.17 7.34 -2.63
C ASN A 538 24.82 6.09 -1.97
N ILE A 539 24.71 5.95 -0.66
CA ILE A 539 25.21 4.79 0.07
C ILE A 539 24.40 3.54 -0.24
N TYR A 540 23.08 3.67 -0.40
CA TYR A 540 22.19 2.53 -0.69
C TYR A 540 22.29 2.05 -2.14
N PHE A 541 22.75 2.91 -3.04
CA PHE A 541 23.08 2.54 -4.42
C PHE A 541 24.55 2.13 -4.59
N GLY A 542 25.34 2.20 -3.53
CA GLY A 542 26.71 1.75 -3.48
C GLY A 542 26.83 0.22 -3.27
N ARG A 543 28.07 -0.20 -3.04
CA ARG A 543 28.40 -1.60 -2.77
C ARG A 543 29.32 -1.73 -1.55
N LYS A 544 29.32 -2.90 -0.93
CA LYS A 544 30.28 -3.20 0.15
C LYS A 544 31.70 -3.30 -0.41
N ASN A 545 32.65 -2.63 0.23
CA ASN A 545 34.04 -2.64 -0.18
C ASN A 545 34.71 -3.98 0.12
N SER A 546 35.63 -4.38 -0.76
CA SER A 546 36.55 -5.49 -0.47
C SER A 546 37.44 -5.19 0.77
N PRO A 547 38.05 -6.20 1.36
CA PRO A 547 39.00 -5.98 2.46
C PRO A 547 40.15 -5.02 2.10
N GLU A 548 40.66 -5.11 0.84
CA GLU A 548 41.73 -4.26 0.31
C GLU A 548 41.27 -2.82 0.14
N GLU A 549 40.10 -2.63 -0.48
CA GLU A 549 39.50 -1.31 -0.64
C GLU A 549 39.21 -0.65 0.73
N ARG A 550 38.77 -1.43 1.72
CA ARG A 550 38.56 -0.95 3.08
C ARG A 550 39.87 -0.46 3.71
N LYS A 551 40.96 -1.23 3.55
CA LYS A 551 42.29 -0.88 4.05
C LYS A 551 42.79 0.42 3.42
N ALA A 552 42.63 0.55 2.09
CA ALA A 552 43.01 1.75 1.36
C ALA A 552 42.16 2.97 1.78
N ALA A 553 40.82 2.82 1.87
CA ALA A 553 39.92 3.88 2.30
C ALA A 553 40.21 4.33 3.76
N LEU A 554 40.56 3.40 4.67
CA LEU A 554 40.95 3.71 6.02
C LEU A 554 42.27 4.50 6.06
N ALA A 555 43.22 4.18 5.21
CA ALA A 555 44.49 4.91 5.13
C ALA A 555 44.27 6.36 4.66
N ILE A 556 43.46 6.54 3.60
CA ILE A 556 43.09 7.88 3.09
C ILE A 556 42.36 8.68 4.18
N LYS A 557 41.41 8.07 4.86
CA LYS A 557 40.67 8.73 5.95
C LYS A 557 41.55 9.13 7.12
N ARG A 558 42.47 8.26 7.54
CA ARG A 558 43.43 8.58 8.61
C ARG A 558 44.28 9.78 8.25
N LYS A 559 44.72 9.88 6.98
CA LYS A 559 45.49 11.02 6.49
C LYS A 559 44.66 12.30 6.53
N ALA A 560 43.40 12.25 6.02
CA ALA A 560 42.49 13.39 6.06
C ALA A 560 42.12 13.82 7.48
N ASP A 561 41.89 12.87 8.40
CA ASP A 561 41.60 13.16 9.80
C ASP A 561 42.81 13.81 10.49
N ALA A 562 44.04 13.38 10.17
CA ALA A 562 45.28 13.97 10.69
C ALA A 562 45.49 15.41 10.18
N GLU A 563 45.20 15.66 8.90
CA GLU A 563 45.22 17.01 8.33
C GLU A 563 44.18 17.94 8.96
N GLN A 564 42.97 17.40 9.19
CA GLN A 564 41.90 18.18 9.84
C GLN A 564 42.25 18.53 11.28
N VAL A 565 42.89 17.62 12.04
CA VAL A 565 43.36 17.91 13.40
C VAL A 565 44.40 19.02 13.38
N LYS A 566 45.32 19.06 12.40
CA LYS A 566 46.26 20.14 12.24
C LYS A 566 45.58 21.48 11.93
N LYS A 567 44.60 21.48 11.03
CA LYS A 567 43.79 22.67 10.69
C LYS A 567 43.02 23.17 11.90
N ASP A 568 42.37 22.25 12.64
CA ASP A 568 41.59 22.61 13.83
C ASP A 568 42.47 23.21 14.92
N ALA A 569 43.73 22.74 15.11
CA ALA A 569 44.66 23.28 16.07
C ALA A 569 45.12 24.70 15.71
N VAL A 570 45.39 24.96 14.42
CA VAL A 570 45.78 26.32 13.93
C VAL A 570 44.57 27.28 14.06
N GLU A 571 43.34 26.83 13.73
CA GLU A 571 42.12 27.63 13.86
C GLU A 571 41.82 27.94 15.35
N GLU A 572 42.03 26.96 16.25
CA GLU A 572 41.91 27.15 17.71
C GLU A 572 42.88 28.21 18.24
N GLU A 573 44.13 28.09 17.92
CA GLU A 573 45.17 29.07 18.34
C GLU A 573 44.84 30.48 17.80
N THR A 574 44.42 30.57 16.52
CA THR A 574 44.05 31.84 15.90
C THR A 574 42.87 32.48 16.62
N LEU A 575 41.82 31.71 16.87
CA LEU A 575 40.62 32.20 17.58
C LEU A 575 40.94 32.57 19.03
N GLU A 576 41.79 31.85 19.72
CA GLU A 576 42.22 32.20 21.09
C GLU A 576 42.94 33.53 21.15
N LYS A 577 43.88 33.78 20.19
CA LYS A 577 44.61 35.08 20.07
C LYS A 577 43.63 36.24 19.79
N GLU A 578 42.69 36.00 18.83
CA GLU A 578 41.68 37.03 18.50
C GLU A 578 40.76 37.34 19.70
N VAL A 579 40.32 36.30 20.45
CA VAL A 579 39.49 36.50 21.63
C VAL A 579 40.26 37.28 22.70
N ALA A 580 41.51 36.91 22.97
CA ALA A 580 42.37 37.63 23.92
C ALA A 580 42.62 39.11 23.56
N GLN A 581 42.85 39.38 22.26
CA GLN A 581 42.99 40.76 21.77
C GLN A 581 41.69 41.57 21.95
N LEU A 582 40.54 40.99 21.63
CA LEU A 582 39.24 41.65 21.78
C LEU A 582 38.89 41.86 23.26
N GLU A 583 39.28 40.95 24.15
CA GLU A 583 39.13 41.11 25.58
C GLU A 583 40.01 42.26 26.13
N ALA A 584 41.28 42.38 25.68
CA ALA A 584 42.16 43.47 26.02
C ALA A 584 41.63 44.83 25.52
N MET A 585 41.13 44.88 24.27
CA MET A 585 40.48 46.10 23.72
C MET A 585 39.24 46.51 24.50
N LEU A 586 38.39 45.52 24.89
CA LEU A 586 37.19 45.78 25.66
C LEU A 586 37.52 46.23 27.09
N LYS A 587 38.62 45.78 27.64
CA LYS A 587 39.12 46.20 28.96
C LYS A 587 39.60 47.66 28.92
N ALA A 588 40.20 48.08 27.78
CA ALA A 588 40.60 49.47 27.54
C ALA A 588 39.41 50.38 27.27
N GLU A 589 38.41 49.89 26.51
CA GLU A 589 37.17 50.64 26.16
C GLU A 589 35.92 49.88 26.53
N PRO A 590 35.49 49.91 27.82
CA PRO A 590 34.39 49.03 28.30
C PRO A 590 33.04 49.33 27.68
N LYS A 591 32.81 50.50 27.10
CA LYS A 591 31.52 50.88 26.46
C LYS A 591 31.49 50.65 24.95
N ASN A 592 32.56 50.07 24.35
CA ASN A 592 32.61 49.82 22.93
C ASN A 592 31.75 48.64 22.54
N ASN A 593 30.52 48.88 22.12
CA ASN A 593 29.52 47.90 21.74
C ASN A 593 29.94 47.08 20.49
N ARG A 594 30.74 47.61 19.60
CA ARG A 594 31.24 46.90 18.39
C ARG A 594 32.25 45.83 18.79
N THR A 595 33.20 46.18 19.68
CA THR A 595 34.17 45.24 20.24
C THR A 595 33.50 44.14 21.04
N LYS A 596 32.48 44.49 21.85
CA LYS A 596 31.68 43.53 22.63
C LYS A 596 30.92 42.54 21.73
N LYS A 597 30.32 42.96 20.64
CA LYS A 597 29.67 42.10 19.66
C LYS A 597 30.64 41.18 18.94
N SER A 598 31.86 41.68 18.57
CA SER A 598 32.91 40.88 17.94
C SER A 598 33.43 39.80 18.89
N LEU A 599 33.70 40.14 20.14
CA LEU A 599 34.12 39.24 21.19
C LEU A 599 33.12 38.09 21.36
N ASN A 600 31.85 38.42 21.58
CA ASN A 600 30.78 37.42 21.72
C ASN A 600 30.71 36.46 20.51
N ARG A 601 30.89 36.97 19.28
CA ARG A 601 30.91 36.13 18.09
C ARG A 601 32.11 35.20 18.04
N LYS A 602 33.34 35.70 18.34
CA LYS A 602 34.54 34.92 18.28
C LYS A 602 34.62 33.89 19.41
N THR A 603 34.17 34.25 20.63
CA THR A 603 34.04 33.31 21.76
C THR A 603 33.08 32.16 21.44
N LYS A 604 31.96 32.48 20.76
CA LYS A 604 31.00 31.47 20.32
C LYS A 604 31.58 30.53 19.27
N SER A 605 32.39 31.05 18.34
CA SER A 605 33.13 30.26 17.34
C SER A 605 34.16 29.36 17.98
N LEU A 606 34.97 29.89 18.93
CA LEU A 606 35.96 29.10 19.67
C LEU A 606 35.32 27.98 20.48
N THR A 607 34.23 28.26 21.18
CA THR A 607 33.45 27.24 21.92
C THR A 607 32.94 26.15 21.02
N ALA A 608 32.43 26.51 19.83
CA ALA A 608 31.93 25.56 18.85
C ALA A 608 33.07 24.69 18.27
N LEU A 609 34.26 25.31 18.01
CA LEU A 609 35.43 24.59 17.55
C LEU A 609 35.96 23.62 18.62
N LYS A 610 36.10 24.05 19.86
CA LYS A 610 36.53 23.18 21.00
C LYS A 610 35.56 22.00 21.16
N LYS A 611 34.26 22.23 21.01
CA LYS A 611 33.26 21.16 21.02
C LYS A 611 33.39 20.23 19.82
N ARG A 612 33.75 20.75 18.61
CA ARG A 612 34.05 19.95 17.42
C ARG A 612 35.26 19.06 17.63
N ILE A 613 36.34 19.59 18.17
CA ILE A 613 37.58 18.87 18.48
C ILE A 613 37.34 17.78 19.53
N ALA A 614 36.63 18.08 20.62
CA ALA A 614 36.28 17.13 21.67
C ALA A 614 35.40 15.99 21.13
N ASN A 615 34.44 16.31 20.29
CA ASN A 615 33.60 15.32 19.63
C ASN A 615 34.37 14.51 18.59
N GLY A 616 35.38 15.10 17.92
CA GLY A 616 36.28 14.42 16.99
C GLY A 616 37.14 13.34 17.68
N LYS A 617 37.61 13.64 18.90
CA LYS A 617 38.32 12.65 19.73
C LYS A 617 37.42 11.47 20.15
N LYS A 618 36.12 11.69 20.39
CA LYS A 618 35.14 10.63 20.64
C LYS A 618 34.78 9.83 19.38
N ARG A 619 34.83 10.44 18.19
CA ARG A 619 34.49 9.81 16.91
C ARG A 619 35.48 8.77 16.37
N LYS A 620 36.65 8.58 17.01
CA LYS A 620 37.65 7.59 16.58
C LYS A 620 37.15 6.12 16.61
N ARG A 621 35.95 5.85 17.09
CA ARG A 621 35.37 4.50 17.23
C ARG A 621 34.37 4.07 16.12
N ASP A 622 33.90 4.97 15.26
CA ASP A 622 32.86 4.66 14.29
C ASP A 622 33.31 4.89 12.84
N ASN A 623 34.01 3.91 12.28
CA ASN A 623 34.49 3.94 10.89
C ASN A 623 33.56 3.26 9.87
N THR A 624 32.24 3.28 10.11
CA THR A 624 31.27 2.59 9.25
C THR A 624 31.27 3.08 7.80
N ASN A 625 31.56 4.37 7.56
CA ASN A 625 31.50 4.95 6.20
C ASN A 625 32.62 4.49 5.24
N VAL A 626 33.67 3.81 5.72
CA VAL A 626 34.73 3.24 4.86
C VAL A 626 34.42 1.83 4.37
N ASN A 627 33.32 1.24 4.82
CA ASN A 627 32.93 -0.12 4.45
C ASN A 627 32.14 -0.18 3.14
N VAL A 628 31.74 0.96 2.60
CA VAL A 628 30.90 1.05 1.41
C VAL A 628 31.48 2.08 0.43
N THR A 629 31.59 1.69 -0.83
CA THR A 629 31.80 2.63 -1.95
C THR A 629 30.45 3.26 -2.30
N SER A 630 30.33 4.56 -2.11
CA SER A 630 29.13 5.31 -2.47
C SER A 630 28.93 5.39 -3.98
N ALA A 631 27.70 5.29 -4.44
CA ALA A 631 27.37 5.50 -5.84
C ALA A 631 27.57 6.98 -6.23
N ASN A 632 28.04 7.20 -7.45
CA ASN A 632 28.08 8.55 -8.01
C ASN A 632 26.72 8.87 -8.64
N LEU A 633 25.83 9.51 -7.87
CA LEU A 633 24.50 9.91 -8.32
C LEU A 633 24.60 11.27 -9.00
N ALA A 634 24.64 11.29 -10.33
CA ALA A 634 24.66 12.49 -11.16
C ALA A 634 23.41 12.53 -12.05
N GLY A 635 22.78 13.70 -12.14
CA GLY A 635 21.62 13.89 -12.99
C GLY A 635 20.83 15.15 -12.67
N PRO A 636 19.78 15.47 -13.42
CA PRO A 636 18.95 16.63 -13.19
C PRO A 636 18.20 16.54 -11.87
N LYS A 637 18.07 17.66 -11.19
CA LYS A 637 17.21 17.77 -10.02
C LYS A 637 15.75 17.74 -10.44
N ILE A 638 14.96 16.94 -9.75
CA ILE A 638 13.52 16.82 -9.99
C ILE A 638 12.73 17.04 -8.71
N HIS A 639 11.50 17.48 -8.89
CA HIS A 639 10.55 17.59 -7.80
C HIS A 639 9.98 16.20 -7.46
N ALA A 640 10.04 15.85 -6.18
CA ALA A 640 9.35 14.68 -5.65
C ALA A 640 8.61 15.06 -4.39
N ARG A 641 7.54 14.34 -4.12
CA ARG A 641 6.82 14.48 -2.86
C ARG A 641 7.66 13.88 -1.76
N VAL A 642 7.98 14.70 -0.77
CA VAL A 642 8.68 14.25 0.42
C VAL A 642 7.64 14.02 1.50
N SER A 643 7.32 12.77 1.74
CA SER A 643 6.53 12.39 2.90
C SER A 643 7.48 11.98 4.02
N ARG A 644 7.26 12.47 5.22
CA ARG A 644 8.03 12.02 6.39
C ARG A 644 7.48 10.74 7.01
N ARG A 645 6.29 10.35 6.57
CA ARG A 645 5.69 9.03 6.82
C ARG A 645 5.01 8.60 5.54
N SER A 646 4.95 7.32 5.29
CA SER A 646 4.45 6.68 4.07
C SER A 646 3.00 7.03 3.66
N PHE A 647 2.41 8.04 4.25
CA PHE A 647 1.01 8.38 4.05
C PHE A 647 0.72 9.44 2.98
N GLY A 648 1.69 9.79 2.17
CA GLY A 648 1.37 10.34 0.87
C GLY A 648 1.17 11.84 0.72
N ASN A 649 1.12 12.62 1.80
CA ASN A 649 0.99 14.07 1.70
C ASN A 649 2.30 14.74 2.09
N GLY A 650 3.15 15.04 1.11
CA GLY A 650 4.41 15.70 1.30
C GLY A 650 4.54 16.96 0.44
N SER A 651 5.44 17.85 0.81
CA SER A 651 5.78 19.00 -0.02
C SER A 651 6.51 18.56 -1.29
N LEU A 652 6.23 19.23 -2.41
CA LEU A 652 7.02 19.09 -3.62
C LEU A 652 8.34 19.84 -3.43
N LYS A 653 9.46 19.09 -3.39
CA LYS A 653 10.80 19.68 -3.30
C LYS A 653 11.68 19.22 -4.43
N PRO A 654 12.53 20.13 -4.97
CA PRO A 654 13.52 19.78 -5.96
C PRO A 654 14.76 19.18 -5.29
N ASN A 655 14.56 18.19 -4.43
CA ASN A 655 15.64 17.58 -3.65
C ASN A 655 16.00 16.17 -4.12
N ARG A 656 15.39 15.71 -5.19
CA ARG A 656 15.67 14.43 -5.82
C ARG A 656 16.55 14.63 -7.05
N ILE A 657 17.27 13.59 -7.37
CA ILE A 657 18.11 13.50 -8.57
C ILE A 657 17.53 12.36 -9.41
N LEU A 658 17.32 12.61 -10.70
CA LEU A 658 17.06 11.57 -11.68
C LEU A 658 18.40 11.10 -12.22
N ALA A 659 18.83 9.93 -11.81
CA ALA A 659 20.10 9.35 -12.16
C ALA A 659 19.93 8.03 -12.95
N THR A 660 21.03 7.53 -13.48
CA THR A 660 21.05 6.22 -14.15
C THR A 660 21.77 5.21 -13.25
N ALA A 661 21.16 4.06 -13.08
CA ALA A 661 21.76 2.96 -12.34
C ALA A 661 22.93 2.33 -13.08
N LEU A 662 23.85 1.72 -12.35
CA LEU A 662 24.94 0.97 -12.94
C LEU A 662 24.40 -0.31 -13.58
N LYS A 663 24.63 -0.45 -14.90
CA LYS A 663 24.22 -1.64 -15.66
C LYS A 663 24.78 -2.92 -15.04
N GLY A 664 23.97 -3.95 -14.94
CA GLY A 664 24.33 -5.24 -14.34
C GLY A 664 24.33 -5.24 -12.80
N GLN A 665 24.22 -4.07 -12.14
CA GLN A 665 24.07 -4.02 -10.69
C GLN A 665 22.66 -3.68 -10.25
N ARG A 666 21.92 -2.85 -11.00
CA ARG A 666 20.56 -2.46 -10.66
C ARG A 666 19.71 -2.18 -11.88
N MET A 667 18.43 -2.51 -11.77
CA MET A 667 17.37 -2.12 -12.70
C MET A 667 16.01 -2.16 -12.01
N GLY A 668 15.11 -1.28 -12.41
CA GLY A 668 13.73 -1.28 -11.99
C GLY A 668 13.47 -1.26 -10.47
N VAL A 669 12.23 -1.52 -10.11
CA VAL A 669 11.77 -1.46 -8.71
C VAL A 669 12.31 -2.62 -7.86
N LEU A 670 12.46 -3.83 -8.41
CA LEU A 670 12.86 -5.02 -7.64
C LEU A 670 14.31 -4.97 -7.14
N THR A 671 15.13 -4.12 -7.69
CA THR A 671 16.49 -3.89 -7.18
C THR A 671 16.63 -2.58 -6.42
N HIS A 672 15.53 -1.80 -6.28
CA HIS A 672 15.57 -0.57 -5.52
C HIS A 672 15.70 -0.87 -4.01
N PRO A 673 16.46 -0.08 -3.24
CA PRO A 673 16.64 -0.31 -1.80
C PRO A 673 15.32 -0.40 -1.02
N SER A 674 14.30 0.38 -1.40
CA SER A 674 12.99 0.30 -0.76
C SER A 674 12.36 -1.09 -0.87
N TRP A 675 12.41 -1.73 -2.06
CA TRP A 675 11.89 -3.08 -2.25
C TRP A 675 12.75 -4.13 -1.56
N LEU A 676 14.06 -4.04 -1.70
CA LEU A 676 15.00 -5.02 -1.12
C LEU A 676 14.92 -5.06 0.41
N VAL A 677 14.80 -3.89 1.05
CA VAL A 677 14.66 -3.80 2.51
C VAL A 677 13.27 -4.24 2.96
N SER A 678 12.21 -3.89 2.23
CA SER A 678 10.84 -4.38 2.51
C SER A 678 10.74 -5.91 2.50
N HIS A 679 11.60 -6.57 1.72
CA HIS A 679 11.67 -8.02 1.58
C HIS A 679 12.95 -8.58 2.21
N SER A 680 13.23 -8.18 3.46
CA SER A 680 14.36 -8.64 4.25
C SER A 680 14.00 -8.72 5.74
N ASP A 681 14.82 -9.42 6.52
CA ASP A 681 14.65 -9.55 7.96
C ASP A 681 15.39 -8.46 8.75
N ALA A 682 15.31 -8.56 10.07
CA ALA A 682 16.02 -7.69 10.98
C ALA A 682 17.55 -7.74 10.79
N MET A 683 18.10 -8.92 10.59
CA MET A 683 19.55 -9.16 10.53
C MET A 683 20.03 -9.63 9.16
N ASP A 684 19.14 -10.18 8.34
CA ASP A 684 19.52 -10.93 7.15
C ASP A 684 18.62 -10.67 5.95
N ASN A 685 19.00 -11.20 4.79
CA ASN A 685 18.16 -11.29 3.62
C ASN A 685 17.02 -12.27 3.85
N HIS A 686 16.00 -12.16 3.03
CA HIS A 686 14.88 -13.10 3.05
C HIS A 686 14.60 -13.64 1.65
N ALA A 687 15.46 -14.56 1.17
CA ALA A 687 15.32 -15.13 -0.18
C ALA A 687 13.96 -15.80 -0.38
N ILE A 688 13.44 -16.49 0.64
CA ILE A 688 12.11 -17.14 0.57
C ILE A 688 11.01 -16.12 0.29
N LEU A 689 10.99 -14.99 1.02
CA LEU A 689 10.00 -13.94 0.85
C LEU A 689 10.09 -13.27 -0.53
N ARG A 690 11.31 -13.00 -1.01
CA ARG A 690 11.55 -12.45 -2.36
C ARG A 690 11.07 -13.42 -3.43
N GLY A 691 11.39 -14.69 -3.29
CA GLY A 691 10.97 -15.72 -4.23
C GLY A 691 9.45 -15.97 -4.21
N ARG A 692 8.83 -15.94 -3.03
CA ARG A 692 7.38 -15.99 -2.88
C ARG A 692 6.71 -14.83 -3.62
N TRP A 693 7.22 -13.61 -3.43
CA TRP A 693 6.71 -12.42 -4.11
C TRP A 693 6.72 -12.60 -5.65
N ILE A 694 7.84 -13.08 -6.22
CA ILE A 694 7.94 -13.34 -7.66
C ILE A 694 6.96 -14.42 -8.10
N ARG A 695 6.86 -15.51 -7.33
CA ARG A 695 5.92 -16.61 -7.61
C ARG A 695 4.48 -16.11 -7.67
N GLU A 696 4.07 -15.33 -6.68
CA GLU A 696 2.69 -14.88 -6.56
C GLU A 696 2.37 -13.72 -7.50
N LYS A 697 3.25 -12.71 -7.56
CA LYS A 697 2.98 -11.42 -8.22
C LYS A 697 3.34 -11.36 -9.71
N LEU A 698 4.27 -12.19 -10.16
CA LEU A 698 4.68 -12.22 -11.57
C LEU A 698 4.37 -13.54 -12.26
N LEU A 699 4.43 -14.66 -11.55
CA LEU A 699 4.16 -15.97 -12.13
C LEU A 699 2.73 -16.48 -11.85
N GLY A 700 1.96 -15.81 -10.99
CA GLY A 700 0.57 -16.13 -10.69
C GLY A 700 0.37 -17.49 -10.01
N GLY A 701 1.42 -18.02 -9.38
CA GLY A 701 1.32 -19.25 -8.59
C GLY A 701 0.83 -18.98 -7.17
N GLY A 702 0.09 -19.91 -6.59
CA GLY A 702 -0.27 -19.90 -5.16
C GLY A 702 0.71 -20.72 -4.33
N ILE A 703 1.00 -20.24 -3.13
CA ILE A 703 1.74 -21.00 -2.11
C ILE A 703 0.76 -21.32 -0.99
N PRO A 704 0.53 -22.61 -0.68
CA PRO A 704 -0.31 -23.00 0.45
C PRO A 704 0.20 -22.43 1.77
N ASP A 705 -0.70 -22.27 2.74
CA ASP A 705 -0.33 -21.87 4.09
C ASP A 705 0.60 -22.90 4.73
N VAL A 706 1.56 -22.43 5.52
CA VAL A 706 2.50 -23.32 6.24
C VAL A 706 1.74 -24.01 7.37
N PRO A 707 1.82 -25.34 7.48
CA PRO A 707 1.22 -26.06 8.61
C PRO A 707 1.80 -25.56 9.95
N ILE A 708 0.97 -25.44 10.96
CA ILE A 708 1.33 -24.94 12.31
C ILE A 708 2.45 -25.78 12.95
N THR A 709 2.59 -27.03 12.56
CA THR A 709 3.57 -27.98 13.09
C THR A 709 4.99 -27.81 12.54
N VAL A 710 5.17 -26.91 11.57
CA VAL A 710 6.47 -26.70 10.90
C VAL A 710 7.25 -25.60 11.60
N ASP A 711 8.45 -25.90 12.07
CA ASP A 711 9.43 -24.89 12.45
C ASP A 711 9.97 -24.20 11.19
N ALA A 712 9.57 -22.97 11.00
CA ALA A 712 9.91 -22.17 9.84
C ALA A 712 11.24 -21.39 9.99
N MET A 713 11.98 -21.58 11.08
CA MET A 713 13.23 -20.87 11.35
C MET A 713 14.41 -21.49 10.59
N LEU A 714 15.21 -20.63 9.96
CA LEU A 714 16.51 -21.07 9.45
C LEU A 714 17.50 -21.26 10.61
N PRO A 715 18.48 -22.18 10.48
CA PRO A 715 19.49 -22.39 11.50
C PRO A 715 20.26 -21.11 11.83
N ASP A 716 20.49 -20.86 13.12
CA ASP A 716 21.36 -19.77 13.60
C ASP A 716 22.83 -20.20 13.49
N GLU A 717 23.37 -20.08 12.29
CA GLU A 717 24.74 -20.46 11.93
C GLU A 717 25.44 -19.27 11.28
N PRO A 718 25.92 -18.29 12.07
CA PRO A 718 26.46 -17.04 11.55
C PRO A 718 27.73 -17.20 10.70
N GLN A 719 28.40 -18.35 10.76
CA GLN A 719 29.57 -18.70 9.94
C GLN A 719 29.21 -19.18 8.52
N ASN A 720 27.95 -19.50 8.28
CA ASN A 720 27.44 -19.99 7.02
C ASN A 720 26.68 -18.90 6.26
N THR A 721 26.85 -18.84 4.95
CA THR A 721 26.08 -17.95 4.08
C THR A 721 24.57 -18.28 4.17
N LEU A 722 23.71 -17.34 3.80
CA LEU A 722 22.27 -17.59 3.78
C LEU A 722 21.94 -18.82 2.91
N ARG A 723 22.58 -18.94 1.73
CA ARG A 723 22.37 -20.09 0.84
C ARG A 723 22.78 -21.42 1.50
N GLU A 724 23.89 -21.43 2.26
CA GLU A 724 24.31 -22.62 3.02
C GLU A 724 23.31 -22.96 4.12
N ARG A 725 22.77 -21.98 4.85
CA ARG A 725 21.75 -22.19 5.89
C ARG A 725 20.40 -22.66 5.31
N MET A 726 20.06 -22.24 4.10
CA MET A 726 18.84 -22.69 3.40
C MET A 726 18.88 -24.16 2.95
N ARG A 727 19.96 -24.92 3.20
CA ARG A 727 20.00 -26.37 2.93
C ARG A 727 18.85 -27.13 3.64
N VAL A 728 18.37 -26.62 4.76
CA VAL A 728 17.28 -27.25 5.52
C VAL A 728 15.94 -27.24 4.78
N THR A 729 15.72 -26.25 3.90
CA THR A 729 14.49 -26.17 3.09
C THR A 729 14.44 -27.22 1.99
N LYS A 730 15.57 -27.89 1.68
CA LYS A 730 15.67 -28.97 0.70
C LYS A 730 15.23 -30.34 1.23
N LYS A 731 14.90 -30.46 2.52
CA LYS A 731 14.30 -31.68 3.07
C LYS A 731 12.98 -31.98 2.32
N THR A 732 12.71 -33.26 2.08
CA THR A 732 11.61 -33.73 1.20
C THR A 732 10.28 -33.02 1.46
N TYR A 733 9.88 -32.91 2.71
CA TYR A 733 8.62 -32.23 3.08
C TYR A 733 8.65 -30.72 2.79
N CYS A 734 9.70 -30.02 3.23
CA CYS A 734 9.85 -28.58 3.05
C CYS A 734 9.99 -28.20 1.56
N TRP A 735 10.70 -29.05 0.80
CA TRP A 735 10.98 -28.80 -0.62
C TRP A 735 9.71 -28.78 -1.49
N THR A 736 8.61 -29.35 -1.04
CA THR A 736 7.33 -29.29 -1.77
C THR A 736 6.90 -27.85 -2.05
N CYS A 737 7.05 -26.94 -1.08
CA CYS A 737 6.76 -25.51 -1.23
C CYS A 737 8.02 -24.71 -1.63
N HIS A 738 9.16 -24.98 -0.99
CA HIS A 738 10.38 -24.20 -1.16
C HIS A 738 10.96 -24.27 -2.58
N ARG A 739 10.79 -25.39 -3.29
CA ARG A 739 11.19 -25.51 -4.69
C ARG A 739 10.56 -24.44 -5.60
N LYS A 740 9.41 -23.87 -5.20
CA LYS A 740 8.70 -22.86 -5.96
C LYS A 740 9.14 -21.44 -5.63
N MET A 741 9.83 -21.24 -4.52
CA MET A 741 10.21 -19.93 -3.99
C MET A 741 11.72 -19.73 -3.96
N ASP A 742 12.46 -20.65 -3.38
CA ASP A 742 13.89 -20.49 -3.12
C ASP A 742 14.70 -20.21 -4.40
N PRO A 743 14.50 -20.94 -5.51
CA PRO A 743 15.22 -20.70 -6.75
C PRO A 743 14.97 -19.31 -7.37
N LEU A 744 13.80 -18.70 -7.05
CA LEU A 744 13.43 -17.36 -7.51
C LEU A 744 13.99 -16.25 -6.61
N GLY A 745 14.21 -16.53 -5.33
CA GLY A 745 14.70 -15.52 -4.40
C GLY A 745 16.21 -15.47 -4.26
N LEU A 746 16.88 -16.61 -4.42
CA LEU A 746 18.33 -16.72 -4.30
C LEU A 746 19.14 -15.86 -5.28
N PRO A 747 18.70 -15.57 -6.51
CA PRO A 747 19.36 -14.62 -7.37
C PRO A 747 19.57 -13.23 -6.77
N PHE A 748 18.72 -12.81 -5.83
CA PHE A 748 18.84 -11.53 -5.15
C PHE A 748 19.88 -11.49 -4.03
N GLU A 749 20.64 -12.57 -3.80
CA GLU A 749 21.74 -12.57 -2.83
C GLU A 749 22.90 -11.64 -3.22
N MET A 750 22.92 -11.15 -4.46
CA MET A 750 23.76 -10.03 -4.87
C MET A 750 23.45 -8.70 -4.14
N TYR A 751 22.44 -8.68 -3.27
CA TYR A 751 22.11 -7.56 -2.39
C TYR A 751 22.03 -8.04 -0.95
N ASN A 752 22.50 -7.23 0.00
CA ASN A 752 22.37 -7.54 1.42
C ASN A 752 21.02 -7.03 2.00
N HIS A 753 20.76 -7.31 3.25
CA HIS A 753 19.53 -6.94 3.96
C HIS A 753 19.33 -5.42 4.14
N ALA A 754 20.37 -4.61 3.93
CA ALA A 754 20.28 -3.16 3.88
C ALA A 754 20.04 -2.62 2.45
N GLY A 755 19.88 -3.50 1.46
CA GLY A 755 19.64 -3.12 0.07
C GLY A 755 20.90 -2.70 -0.69
N LEU A 756 22.10 -2.96 -0.16
CA LEU A 756 23.37 -2.67 -0.84
C LEU A 756 23.76 -3.81 -1.77
N TYR A 757 24.30 -3.47 -2.94
CA TYR A 757 24.95 -4.45 -3.83
C TYR A 757 26.19 -5.05 -3.17
N ARG A 758 26.40 -6.35 -3.31
CA ARG A 758 27.55 -7.08 -2.77
C ARG A 758 28.03 -8.17 -3.73
N GLU A 759 29.34 -8.39 -3.77
CA GLU A 759 29.99 -9.46 -4.51
C GLU A 759 30.45 -10.60 -3.59
N THR A 760 30.52 -10.35 -2.28
CA THR A 760 30.94 -11.32 -1.29
C THR A 760 30.02 -11.35 -0.07
N GLU A 761 29.87 -12.53 0.52
CA GLU A 761 29.23 -12.80 1.81
C GLU A 761 30.21 -13.63 2.65
N LEU A 762 30.47 -13.22 3.89
CA LEU A 762 31.45 -13.89 4.78
C LEU A 762 32.83 -14.14 4.10
N ASN A 763 33.27 -13.21 3.26
CA ASN A 763 34.50 -13.28 2.44
C ASN A 763 34.49 -14.38 1.34
N LYS A 764 33.38 -15.04 1.08
CA LYS A 764 33.18 -15.95 -0.06
C LYS A 764 32.48 -15.20 -1.21
N PRO A 765 32.78 -15.51 -2.49
CA PRO A 765 31.94 -15.00 -3.61
C PRO A 765 30.48 -15.37 -3.40
N VAL A 766 29.59 -14.43 -3.67
CA VAL A 766 28.14 -14.69 -3.58
C VAL A 766 27.70 -15.53 -4.77
N ASP A 767 27.04 -16.66 -4.48
CA ASP A 767 26.34 -17.42 -5.51
C ASP A 767 24.97 -16.78 -5.78
N THR A 768 24.83 -16.15 -6.96
CA THR A 768 23.63 -15.45 -7.43
C THR A 768 22.78 -16.27 -8.39
N THR A 769 23.12 -17.56 -8.59
CA THR A 769 22.39 -18.42 -9.51
C THR A 769 20.99 -18.78 -8.97
N GLY A 770 20.07 -18.97 -9.88
CA GLY A 770 18.73 -19.43 -9.58
C GLY A 770 18.04 -20.10 -10.74
N GLU A 771 16.75 -20.23 -10.65
CA GLU A 771 15.97 -20.90 -11.68
C GLU A 771 14.51 -20.44 -11.67
N ILE A 772 13.96 -20.19 -12.85
CA ILE A 772 12.52 -20.04 -13.03
C ILE A 772 11.97 -21.44 -13.33
N ILE A 773 11.07 -21.91 -12.48
CA ILE A 773 10.48 -23.24 -12.62
C ILE A 773 8.97 -23.21 -12.43
N ASP A 774 8.29 -24.16 -13.05
CA ASP A 774 6.83 -24.29 -12.93
C ASP A 774 6.10 -22.95 -13.21
N SER A 775 6.62 -22.14 -14.13
CA SER A 775 6.00 -20.86 -14.49
C SER A 775 4.66 -21.08 -15.21
N GLY A 776 4.47 -22.24 -15.82
CA GLY A 776 3.39 -22.55 -16.75
C GLY A 776 3.62 -21.98 -18.15
N ASP A 777 4.82 -21.48 -18.40
CA ASP A 777 5.35 -21.08 -19.71
C ASP A 777 6.74 -21.71 -19.88
N PRO A 778 6.85 -22.81 -20.64
CA PRO A 778 8.14 -23.50 -20.83
C PRO A 778 9.25 -22.64 -21.41
N ALA A 779 8.90 -21.59 -22.16
CA ALA A 779 9.89 -20.65 -22.71
C ALA A 779 10.52 -19.76 -21.65
N LEU A 780 9.81 -19.56 -20.53
CA LEU A 780 10.29 -18.76 -19.41
C LEU A 780 11.10 -19.58 -18.40
N ASP A 781 10.80 -20.87 -18.28
CA ASP A 781 11.48 -21.77 -17.34
C ASP A 781 12.95 -21.95 -17.70
N GLY A 782 13.81 -22.07 -16.71
CA GLY A 782 15.23 -22.31 -16.86
C GLY A 782 16.11 -21.59 -15.85
N LYS A 783 17.40 -21.93 -15.89
CA LYS A 783 18.42 -21.36 -15.01
C LYS A 783 18.69 -19.90 -15.35
N VAL A 784 19.01 -19.12 -14.33
CA VAL A 784 19.42 -17.72 -14.42
C VAL A 784 20.70 -17.50 -13.63
N ALA A 785 21.58 -16.64 -14.12
CA ALA A 785 22.85 -16.34 -13.49
C ALA A 785 22.71 -15.40 -12.29
N ASN A 786 21.70 -14.51 -12.33
CA ASN A 786 21.49 -13.51 -11.26
C ASN A 786 20.09 -12.89 -11.35
N ALA A 787 19.78 -11.97 -10.43
CA ALA A 787 18.48 -11.30 -10.39
C ALA A 787 18.22 -10.42 -11.62
N ILE A 788 19.25 -9.83 -12.23
CA ILE A 788 19.09 -8.97 -13.39
C ILE A 788 18.58 -9.78 -14.58
N GLU A 789 19.22 -10.90 -14.91
CA GLU A 789 18.78 -11.80 -15.98
C GLU A 789 17.36 -12.33 -15.73
N MET A 790 17.06 -12.70 -14.48
CA MET A 790 15.72 -13.18 -14.14
C MET A 790 14.65 -12.09 -14.36
N ILE A 791 14.94 -10.85 -13.96
CA ILE A 791 14.03 -9.71 -14.12
C ILE A 791 13.81 -9.42 -15.61
N GLU A 792 14.86 -9.45 -16.42
CA GLU A 792 14.77 -9.27 -17.89
C GLU A 792 13.85 -10.31 -18.52
N ARG A 793 14.00 -11.60 -18.17
CA ARG A 793 13.12 -12.66 -18.68
C ARG A 793 11.68 -12.48 -18.23
N LEU A 794 11.44 -12.15 -16.95
CA LEU A 794 10.11 -11.91 -16.40
C LEU A 794 9.42 -10.71 -17.05
N ALA A 795 10.18 -9.66 -17.39
CA ALA A 795 9.66 -8.46 -18.01
C ALA A 795 9.18 -8.66 -19.47
N GLU A 796 9.67 -9.70 -20.15
CA GLU A 796 9.23 -10.09 -21.50
C GLU A 796 8.07 -11.11 -21.46
N SER A 797 7.67 -11.56 -20.28
CA SER A 797 6.68 -12.62 -20.13
C SER A 797 5.24 -12.09 -20.28
N LYS A 798 4.54 -12.60 -21.29
CA LYS A 798 3.10 -12.40 -21.43
C LYS A 798 2.32 -12.80 -20.16
N LYS A 799 2.75 -13.88 -19.51
CA LYS A 799 2.13 -14.34 -18.29
C LYS A 799 2.30 -13.34 -17.15
N ALA A 800 3.47 -12.73 -17.00
CA ALA A 800 3.69 -11.70 -15.98
C ALA A 800 2.78 -10.48 -16.20
N GLU A 801 2.57 -10.04 -17.45
CA GLU A 801 1.60 -8.99 -17.77
C GLU A 801 0.17 -9.40 -17.41
N GLN A 802 -0.23 -10.63 -17.73
CA GLN A 802 -1.56 -11.13 -17.40
C GLN A 802 -1.77 -11.25 -15.88
N VAL A 803 -0.74 -11.66 -15.14
CA VAL A 803 -0.78 -11.69 -13.68
C VAL A 803 -0.86 -10.27 -13.10
N PHE A 804 -0.14 -9.31 -13.66
CA PHE A 804 -0.27 -7.90 -13.30
C PHE A 804 -1.72 -7.40 -13.49
N VAL A 805 -2.37 -7.75 -14.59
CA VAL A 805 -3.78 -7.44 -14.84
C VAL A 805 -4.70 -8.08 -13.77
N ARG A 806 -4.43 -9.33 -13.34
CA ARG A 806 -5.18 -9.97 -12.24
C ARG A 806 -5.06 -9.18 -10.94
N TYR A 807 -3.86 -8.71 -10.60
CA TYR A 807 -3.66 -7.87 -9.41
C TYR A 807 -4.32 -6.50 -9.51
N ALA A 808 -4.31 -5.89 -10.70
CA ALA A 808 -5.08 -4.69 -10.97
C ALA A 808 -6.58 -4.94 -10.76
N PHE A 809 -7.11 -6.03 -11.31
CA PHE A 809 -8.52 -6.42 -11.08
C PHE A 809 -8.82 -6.54 -9.58
N ARG A 810 -8.02 -7.28 -8.82
CA ARG A 810 -8.22 -7.46 -7.36
C ARG A 810 -8.24 -6.13 -6.61
N PHE A 811 -7.32 -5.24 -6.93
CA PHE A 811 -7.21 -3.94 -6.28
C PHE A 811 -8.43 -3.06 -6.54
N TRP A 812 -8.91 -3.00 -7.79
CA TRP A 812 -10.06 -2.15 -8.14
C TRP A 812 -11.41 -2.80 -7.86
N MET A 813 -11.49 -4.13 -7.97
CA MET A 813 -12.72 -4.86 -7.63
C MET A 813 -12.84 -5.15 -6.12
N GLY A 814 -11.76 -5.08 -5.35
CA GLY A 814 -11.75 -5.42 -3.92
C GLY A 814 -12.10 -6.87 -3.63
N ARG A 815 -11.82 -7.75 -4.57
CA ARG A 815 -12.01 -9.20 -4.48
C ARG A 815 -11.08 -9.93 -5.43
N ASN A 816 -10.84 -11.19 -5.16
CA ASN A 816 -10.17 -12.04 -6.12
C ASN A 816 -11.08 -12.29 -7.33
N GLU A 817 -10.47 -12.58 -8.45
CA GLU A 817 -11.18 -13.03 -9.63
C GLU A 817 -11.79 -14.42 -9.43
N THR A 818 -12.92 -14.63 -10.06
CA THR A 818 -13.56 -15.94 -10.26
C THR A 818 -13.45 -16.33 -11.73
N LEU A 819 -13.80 -17.56 -12.06
CA LEU A 819 -13.79 -17.97 -13.47
C LEU A 819 -14.79 -17.16 -14.32
N ASN A 820 -15.87 -16.68 -13.74
CA ASN A 820 -16.84 -15.80 -14.42
C ASN A 820 -16.26 -14.45 -14.85
N ASP A 821 -15.11 -14.05 -14.31
CA ASP A 821 -14.41 -12.81 -14.66
C ASP A 821 -13.45 -12.96 -15.85
N ALA A 822 -13.34 -14.15 -16.44
CA ALA A 822 -12.37 -14.42 -17.52
C ALA A 822 -12.46 -13.41 -18.66
N HIS A 823 -13.67 -13.07 -19.16
CA HIS A 823 -13.83 -12.07 -20.22
C HIS A 823 -13.35 -10.69 -19.78
N VAL A 824 -13.68 -10.26 -18.57
CA VAL A 824 -13.22 -8.95 -18.02
C VAL A 824 -11.69 -8.88 -17.98
N LEU A 825 -11.04 -9.96 -17.56
CA LEU A 825 -9.58 -10.03 -17.50
C LEU A 825 -8.94 -10.05 -18.90
N GLN A 826 -9.53 -10.77 -19.84
CA GLN A 826 -9.07 -10.79 -21.24
C GLN A 826 -9.22 -9.43 -21.90
N ASP A 827 -10.37 -8.77 -21.74
CA ASP A 827 -10.61 -7.43 -22.28
C ASP A 827 -9.65 -6.40 -21.66
N ALA A 828 -9.43 -6.48 -20.35
CA ALA A 828 -8.50 -5.61 -19.64
C ALA A 828 -7.04 -5.84 -20.08
N TYR A 829 -6.65 -7.09 -20.31
CA TYR A 829 -5.32 -7.41 -20.85
C TYR A 829 -5.17 -6.91 -22.29
N HIS A 830 -6.19 -7.08 -23.15
CA HIS A 830 -6.17 -6.56 -24.52
C HIS A 830 -6.12 -5.03 -24.52
N ALA A 831 -6.89 -4.36 -23.66
CA ALA A 831 -6.83 -2.91 -23.50
C ALA A 831 -5.43 -2.44 -23.06
N TYR A 832 -4.79 -3.14 -22.14
CA TYR A 832 -3.42 -2.88 -21.72
C TYR A 832 -2.45 -3.05 -22.89
N ARG A 833 -2.45 -4.21 -23.55
CA ARG A 833 -1.43 -4.58 -24.52
C ARG A 833 -1.57 -3.86 -25.86
N ASN A 834 -2.79 -3.73 -26.39
CA ASN A 834 -3.06 -3.07 -27.67
C ASN A 834 -2.79 -1.55 -27.64
N ASN A 835 -2.72 -0.96 -26.43
CA ASN A 835 -2.34 0.43 -26.23
C ASN A 835 -0.88 0.57 -25.69
N GLY A 836 0.00 -0.33 -26.10
CA GLY A 836 1.42 -0.23 -25.80
C GLY A 836 1.78 -0.40 -24.32
N GLY A 837 1.10 -1.30 -23.61
CA GLY A 837 1.35 -1.54 -22.18
C GLY A 837 0.85 -0.40 -21.27
N SER A 838 -0.29 0.21 -21.65
CA SER A 838 -0.87 1.37 -20.97
C SER A 838 -1.66 0.99 -19.72
N ILE A 839 -1.24 1.48 -18.55
CA ILE A 839 -2.02 1.34 -17.30
C ILE A 839 -3.31 2.18 -17.33
N LYS A 840 -3.31 3.28 -18.09
CA LYS A 840 -4.50 4.12 -18.24
C LYS A 840 -5.60 3.38 -18.98
N SER A 841 -5.25 2.72 -20.08
CA SER A 841 -6.18 1.88 -20.85
C SER A 841 -6.67 0.66 -20.05
N LEU A 842 -5.79 0.03 -19.28
CA LEU A 842 -6.16 -1.03 -18.34
C LEU A 842 -7.21 -0.54 -17.32
N LEU A 843 -6.99 0.62 -16.73
CA LEU A 843 -7.92 1.20 -15.77
C LEU A 843 -9.28 1.54 -16.36
N ILE A 844 -9.33 2.14 -17.54
CA ILE A 844 -10.58 2.44 -18.23
C ILE A 844 -11.36 1.14 -18.44
N SER A 845 -10.72 0.10 -18.98
CA SER A 845 -11.36 -1.20 -19.21
C SER A 845 -11.91 -1.82 -17.91
N LEU A 846 -11.15 -1.81 -16.82
CA LEU A 846 -11.58 -2.37 -15.55
C LEU A 846 -12.75 -1.59 -14.95
N VAL A 847 -12.70 -0.26 -14.92
CA VAL A 847 -13.71 0.58 -14.27
C VAL A 847 -15.00 0.67 -15.09
N THR A 848 -14.94 0.36 -16.38
CA THR A 848 -16.13 0.25 -17.23
C THR A 848 -16.68 -1.19 -17.34
N SER A 849 -16.05 -2.18 -16.70
CA SER A 849 -16.49 -3.58 -16.75
C SER A 849 -17.71 -3.87 -15.89
N ASP A 850 -18.43 -4.94 -16.21
CA ASP A 850 -19.55 -5.41 -15.42
C ASP A 850 -19.15 -5.76 -13.98
N ALA A 851 -17.96 -6.27 -13.77
CA ALA A 851 -17.44 -6.55 -12.42
C ALA A 851 -17.36 -5.29 -11.55
N PHE A 852 -17.10 -4.11 -12.16
CA PHE A 852 -17.08 -2.84 -11.45
C PHE A 852 -18.47 -2.19 -11.34
N LEU A 853 -19.26 -2.26 -12.39
CA LEU A 853 -20.52 -1.52 -12.50
C LEU A 853 -21.67 -2.19 -11.76
N TYR A 854 -21.72 -3.53 -11.70
CA TYR A 854 -22.84 -4.28 -11.16
C TYR A 854 -22.57 -4.88 -9.79
N ARG A 855 -23.61 -4.89 -8.96
CA ARG A 855 -23.63 -5.58 -7.67
C ARG A 855 -24.73 -6.65 -7.68
N LYS A 856 -24.46 -7.73 -6.98
CA LYS A 856 -25.44 -8.79 -6.73
C LYS A 856 -25.59 -8.92 -5.23
N ALA A 857 -26.84 -8.78 -4.75
CA ALA A 857 -27.12 -9.06 -3.35
C ALA A 857 -26.84 -10.55 -3.10
N GLU A 858 -26.13 -10.89 -2.03
CA GLU A 858 -26.02 -12.27 -1.60
C GLU A 858 -27.44 -12.70 -1.21
N ARG A 859 -28.01 -13.62 -1.97
CA ARG A 859 -29.27 -14.24 -1.54
C ARG A 859 -28.94 -15.02 -0.29
N ASP A 860 -29.60 -14.68 0.82
CA ASP A 860 -29.62 -15.57 1.96
C ASP A 860 -30.02 -16.95 1.42
N ALA A 861 -29.13 -17.92 1.61
CA ALA A 861 -29.46 -19.32 1.36
C ALA A 861 -30.56 -19.66 2.37
N LYS A 862 -31.84 -19.57 1.90
CA LYS A 862 -32.98 -20.05 2.68
C LYS A 862 -32.93 -21.54 2.84
#